data_1f8d80f0b909d52082b1d6a1b1de6869
#
_entry.id   1f8d80f0b909d52082b1d6a1b1de6869
#
_cell.length_a   1.000
_cell.length_b   1.000
_cell.length_c   1.000
_cell.angle_alpha   90.00
_cell.angle_beta   90.00
_cell.angle_gamma   90.00
#
_symmetry.space_group_name_H-M   'P 1'
#
loop_
_entity.id
_entity.type
_entity.pdbx_description
1 polymer ?
#
loop_
_entity_poly.entity_id
_entity_poly.type
_entity_poly.pdbx_seq_one_letter_code
_entity_poly.pdbx_strand_id
1 'polypeptide(L)'
;MTISLSNILDRRTKIFYDIETFYKYSCWVFYCPDNDVKWEIVEFWPEGDERNKESTIKLFDIYQKLLEGYILIGYNCKKYDNIILLKLFENGCDNVIDSQMINDLSDQIISQQTLKWANIPEGFLSYDVYNFKNHMPSLKIVGTLFGGDIRETPIPFTYKGEFSEKQIEDVLYYCKHDVSMTVLIFESKLGQKYFAMENKMAEIAFNEVRNDCRPDFVYRLYSTACDHYEEIVKVLTKYGYKAQNDTPEDEFEALYPIELDEVQKFVEECSGEEASSLLKSVIDFFYSEESFNKRVESGGKDAAKFELELRDNVSVAYGMGGAHGTVQYPLFIKSNEKFKILHADFSAMYPSIMIAYDFFPPGLPSHIKAIFKKFASARDEFKKIGDKDSSDAYKPILNSVPGRFRYQYSKLYHPSTNFSICSLGQTLITAMSLIVKGSLVQVDTDGIMVLCTNSEYDLNVELIRKFSEMIDLKIKVEPFSWFAQQNIHSYAFADGDGNVDGIGGFLGGKSDWDPNLAGIPDIVHRCLTSGISVKQALTDHIKENGTKFLTIVSKTTAKFHAFTIQDFKTGMVSKFNNRYLLSVAVIGTKALEMGFSPVSVLKEGEGKTQKISSFPPVVVNINHLNDVVPIEIVDLDFYMELIMSKIDGIADLVGIKKI
;
A
#
# COMPACT_ATOMS: atom_id res chain seq x y z
N MET A 1 -19.24 -24.66 23.52
CA MET A 1 -17.97 -24.72 22.78
C MET A 1 -17.65 -23.28 22.37
N THR A 2 -16.52 -22.77 22.81
CA THR A 2 -16.07 -21.43 22.37
C THR A 2 -15.63 -21.58 20.90
N ILE A 3 -16.39 -21.03 19.98
CA ILE A 3 -16.03 -21.00 18.57
C ILE A 3 -14.81 -20.08 18.46
N SER A 4 -13.67 -20.58 18.03
CA SER A 4 -12.53 -19.74 17.66
C SER A 4 -12.58 -19.48 16.16
N LEU A 5 -12.11 -18.31 15.74
CA LEU A 5 -12.07 -17.94 14.32
C LEU A 5 -11.16 -18.89 13.53
N SER A 6 -10.03 -19.32 14.12
CA SER A 6 -9.15 -20.32 13.53
C SER A 6 -9.91 -21.61 13.21
N ASN A 7 -10.79 -22.07 14.10
CA ASN A 7 -11.64 -23.24 13.85
C ASN A 7 -12.60 -23.09 12.66
N ILE A 8 -13.00 -21.87 12.35
CA ILE A 8 -13.85 -21.59 11.17
C ILE A 8 -13.02 -21.64 9.90
N LEU A 9 -11.83 -21.08 9.91
CA LEU A 9 -10.95 -21.00 8.73
C LEU A 9 -10.25 -22.34 8.43
N ASP A 10 -9.73 -23.01 9.47
CA ASP A 10 -8.99 -24.29 9.34
C ASP A 10 -9.88 -25.44 8.83
N ARG A 11 -11.19 -25.32 8.97
CA ARG A 11 -12.17 -26.31 8.47
C ARG A 11 -12.65 -26.02 7.07
N ARG A 12 -12.29 -24.87 6.47
CA ARG A 12 -12.74 -24.51 5.12
C ARG A 12 -11.75 -24.93 4.07
N THR A 13 -12.24 -25.60 3.06
CA THR A 13 -11.49 -25.95 1.87
C THR A 13 -11.22 -24.71 1.04
N LYS A 14 -9.98 -24.52 0.61
CA LYS A 14 -9.58 -23.38 -0.24
C LYS A 14 -9.94 -23.68 -1.69
N ILE A 15 -10.58 -22.71 -2.33
CA ILE A 15 -10.88 -22.75 -3.76
C ILE A 15 -10.38 -21.46 -4.40
N PHE A 16 -9.44 -21.59 -5.32
CA PHE A 16 -8.89 -20.46 -6.06
C PHE A 16 -9.68 -20.27 -7.34
N TYR A 17 -9.85 -19.03 -7.76
CA TYR A 17 -10.65 -18.75 -8.94
C TYR A 17 -10.25 -17.46 -9.65
N ASP A 18 -10.71 -17.38 -10.92
CA ASP A 18 -10.66 -16.18 -11.74
C ASP A 18 -11.79 -16.24 -12.77
N ILE A 19 -12.19 -15.10 -13.34
CA ILE A 19 -13.23 -15.00 -14.36
C ILE A 19 -12.74 -14.19 -15.56
N GLU A 20 -13.18 -14.63 -16.76
CA GLU A 20 -12.98 -13.86 -17.98
C GLU A 20 -14.34 -13.53 -18.59
N THR A 21 -14.58 -12.24 -18.86
CA THR A 21 -15.87 -11.75 -19.34
C THR A 21 -15.73 -11.10 -20.70
N PHE A 22 -16.42 -11.69 -21.69
CA PHE A 22 -16.56 -11.15 -23.04
C PHE A 22 -18.03 -11.11 -23.42
N TYR A 23 -18.38 -10.30 -24.41
CA TYR A 23 -19.77 -10.11 -24.83
C TYR A 23 -20.49 -11.42 -25.26
N LYS A 24 -19.78 -12.31 -25.97
CA LYS A 24 -20.35 -13.59 -26.48
C LYS A 24 -19.74 -14.82 -25.82
N TYR A 25 -18.94 -14.68 -24.84
CA TYR A 25 -18.33 -15.78 -24.10
C TYR A 25 -17.84 -15.31 -22.72
N SER A 26 -18.10 -16.10 -21.71
CA SER A 26 -17.51 -15.90 -20.38
C SER A 26 -17.14 -17.24 -19.79
N CYS A 27 -16.08 -17.26 -18.98
CA CYS A 27 -15.70 -18.47 -18.27
C CYS A 27 -15.29 -18.17 -16.84
N TRP A 28 -15.56 -19.15 -15.99
CA TRP A 28 -15.16 -19.22 -14.60
C TRP A 28 -14.24 -20.42 -14.43
N VAL A 29 -13.07 -20.20 -13.88
CA VAL A 29 -12.10 -21.26 -13.61
C VAL A 29 -11.86 -21.34 -12.13
N PHE A 30 -12.12 -22.52 -11.57
CA PHE A 30 -11.91 -22.82 -10.17
C PHE A 30 -10.82 -23.88 -10.01
N TYR A 31 -9.97 -23.72 -9.03
CA TYR A 31 -8.95 -24.69 -8.65
C TYR A 31 -9.05 -25.01 -7.16
N CYS A 32 -9.27 -26.28 -6.84
CA CYS A 32 -9.31 -26.77 -5.47
C CYS A 32 -8.20 -27.83 -5.30
N PRO A 33 -7.10 -27.54 -4.60
CA PRO A 33 -5.99 -28.48 -4.46
C PRO A 33 -6.35 -29.73 -3.70
N ASP A 34 -7.35 -29.69 -2.82
CA ASP A 34 -7.75 -30.77 -1.92
C ASP A 34 -8.80 -31.71 -2.54
N ASN A 35 -9.34 -31.42 -3.72
CA ASN A 35 -10.33 -32.23 -4.42
C ASN A 35 -9.67 -33.23 -5.38
N ASP A 36 -10.32 -34.37 -5.63
CA ASP A 36 -9.91 -35.34 -6.66
C ASP A 36 -9.91 -34.72 -8.06
N VAL A 37 -10.96 -33.96 -8.38
CA VAL A 37 -11.03 -33.10 -9.57
C VAL A 37 -10.56 -31.71 -9.18
N LYS A 38 -9.28 -31.41 -9.47
CA LYS A 38 -8.67 -30.13 -9.06
C LYS A 38 -9.18 -28.91 -9.79
N TRP A 39 -9.56 -29.06 -11.05
CA TRP A 39 -10.00 -27.97 -11.91
C TRP A 39 -11.46 -28.11 -12.26
N GLU A 40 -12.27 -27.10 -11.96
CA GLU A 40 -13.64 -26.96 -12.44
C GLU A 40 -13.74 -25.74 -13.34
N ILE A 41 -14.39 -25.90 -14.51
CA ILE A 41 -14.61 -24.86 -15.51
C ILE A 41 -16.09 -24.73 -15.73
N VAL A 42 -16.58 -23.49 -15.72
CA VAL A 42 -17.97 -23.16 -16.07
C VAL A 42 -17.93 -22.11 -17.16
N GLU A 43 -18.59 -22.39 -18.27
CA GLU A 43 -18.56 -21.55 -19.46
C GLU A 43 -19.97 -21.06 -19.79
N PHE A 44 -20.07 -19.84 -20.29
CA PHE A 44 -21.33 -19.23 -20.69
C PHE A 44 -21.23 -18.67 -22.09
N TRP A 45 -22.30 -18.87 -22.86
CA TRP A 45 -22.49 -18.50 -24.26
C TRP A 45 -23.60 -17.46 -24.37
N PRO A 46 -23.89 -16.92 -25.61
CA PRO A 46 -24.94 -15.95 -25.82
C PRO A 46 -26.32 -16.46 -25.39
N GLU A 47 -27.25 -15.53 -25.18
CA GLU A 47 -28.64 -15.82 -24.84
C GLU A 47 -29.27 -16.87 -25.80
N GLY A 48 -29.99 -17.82 -25.22
CA GLY A 48 -30.65 -18.90 -25.95
C GLY A 48 -29.80 -20.15 -26.19
N ASP A 49 -28.52 -20.16 -25.83
CA ASP A 49 -27.69 -21.37 -25.91
C ASP A 49 -28.09 -22.37 -24.82
N GLU A 50 -28.43 -23.62 -25.23
CA GLU A 50 -28.91 -24.64 -24.29
C GLU A 50 -27.90 -25.07 -23.24
N ARG A 51 -26.58 -24.90 -23.51
CA ARG A 51 -25.50 -25.21 -22.58
C ARG A 51 -25.54 -24.33 -21.34
N ASN A 52 -26.09 -23.12 -21.44
CA ASN A 52 -26.21 -22.18 -20.35
C ASN A 52 -26.99 -22.72 -19.15
N LYS A 53 -27.96 -23.61 -19.36
CA LYS A 53 -28.76 -24.23 -18.29
C LYS A 53 -27.89 -25.10 -17.39
N GLU A 54 -27.09 -25.97 -17.99
CA GLU A 54 -26.17 -26.85 -17.24
C GLU A 54 -25.08 -26.01 -16.52
N SER A 55 -24.54 -25.02 -17.22
CA SER A 55 -23.54 -24.09 -16.65
C SER A 55 -24.10 -23.30 -15.48
N THR A 56 -25.33 -22.82 -15.56
CA THR A 56 -25.98 -22.09 -14.44
C THR A 56 -26.12 -23.00 -13.22
N ILE A 57 -26.60 -24.25 -13.39
CA ILE A 57 -26.70 -25.19 -12.28
C ILE A 57 -25.34 -25.48 -11.68
N LYS A 58 -24.34 -25.73 -12.50
CA LYS A 58 -22.98 -26.01 -12.05
C LYS A 58 -22.38 -24.85 -11.26
N LEU A 59 -22.52 -23.60 -11.73
CA LEU A 59 -22.04 -22.43 -11.01
C LEU A 59 -22.80 -22.22 -9.70
N PHE A 60 -24.11 -22.49 -9.69
CA PHE A 60 -24.92 -22.42 -8.49
C PHE A 60 -24.51 -23.46 -7.44
N ASP A 61 -24.22 -24.70 -7.86
CA ASP A 61 -23.71 -25.75 -6.97
C ASP A 61 -22.36 -25.36 -6.34
N ILE A 62 -21.47 -24.74 -7.10
CA ILE A 62 -20.21 -24.18 -6.57
C ILE A 62 -20.53 -23.07 -5.56
N TYR A 63 -21.45 -22.16 -5.90
CA TYR A 63 -21.88 -21.09 -5.01
C TYR A 63 -22.43 -21.62 -3.69
N GLN A 64 -23.26 -22.69 -3.71
CA GLN A 64 -23.76 -23.33 -2.49
C GLN A 64 -22.62 -23.92 -1.63
N LYS A 65 -21.65 -24.59 -2.25
CA LYS A 65 -20.45 -25.08 -1.55
C LYS A 65 -19.68 -23.95 -0.86
N LEU A 66 -19.59 -22.76 -1.49
CA LEU A 66 -18.96 -21.59 -0.91
C LEU A 66 -19.68 -21.12 0.37
N LEU A 67 -21.01 -21.25 0.43
CA LEU A 67 -21.77 -20.90 1.62
C LEU A 67 -21.57 -21.91 2.77
N GLU A 68 -21.32 -23.17 2.47
CA GLU A 68 -21.28 -24.26 3.44
C GLU A 68 -19.92 -24.53 4.06
N GLY A 69 -18.82 -24.47 3.30
CA GLY A 69 -17.54 -24.94 3.82
C GLY A 69 -16.29 -24.56 3.05
N TYR A 70 -16.38 -23.67 2.06
CA TYR A 70 -15.23 -23.25 1.27
C TYR A 70 -14.86 -21.78 1.52
N ILE A 71 -13.59 -21.45 1.31
CA ILE A 71 -13.11 -20.08 1.21
C ILE A 71 -12.69 -19.81 -0.23
N LEU A 72 -13.30 -18.79 -0.82
CA LEU A 72 -13.02 -18.36 -2.19
C LEU A 72 -11.79 -17.44 -2.19
N ILE A 73 -10.77 -17.77 -2.96
CA ILE A 73 -9.51 -17.03 -3.01
C ILE A 73 -9.28 -16.50 -4.42
N GLY A 74 -9.16 -15.19 -4.57
CA GLY A 74 -8.90 -14.53 -5.84
C GLY A 74 -7.87 -13.42 -5.72
N TYR A 75 -7.55 -12.77 -6.82
CA TYR A 75 -6.66 -11.62 -6.89
C TYR A 75 -7.41 -10.38 -7.36
N ASN A 76 -7.50 -9.36 -6.52
CA ASN A 76 -8.32 -8.15 -6.74
C ASN A 76 -9.82 -8.46 -6.93
N CYS A 77 -10.26 -9.57 -6.36
CA CYS A 77 -11.59 -10.15 -6.60
C CYS A 77 -12.72 -9.45 -5.84
N LYS A 78 -12.46 -8.83 -4.68
CA LYS A 78 -13.49 -8.21 -3.83
C LYS A 78 -14.28 -7.10 -4.51
N LYS A 79 -13.66 -6.38 -5.44
CA LYS A 79 -14.25 -5.21 -6.10
C LYS A 79 -14.83 -5.51 -7.46
N TYR A 80 -14.68 -6.73 -7.96
CA TYR A 80 -15.11 -7.12 -9.29
C TYR A 80 -15.71 -8.53 -9.30
N ASP A 81 -14.91 -9.57 -9.28
CA ASP A 81 -15.35 -10.96 -9.49
C ASP A 81 -16.37 -11.43 -8.45
N ASN A 82 -16.12 -11.12 -7.18
CA ASN A 82 -17.06 -11.44 -6.09
C ASN A 82 -18.40 -10.73 -6.28
N ILE A 83 -18.39 -9.48 -6.76
CA ILE A 83 -19.62 -8.72 -6.97
C ILE A 83 -20.44 -9.36 -8.06
N ILE A 84 -19.81 -9.78 -9.17
CA ILE A 84 -20.51 -10.47 -10.25
C ILE A 84 -21.15 -11.76 -9.73
N LEU A 85 -20.38 -12.62 -9.05
CA LEU A 85 -20.88 -13.87 -8.49
C LEU A 85 -22.08 -13.66 -7.55
N LEU A 86 -21.94 -12.74 -6.61
CA LEU A 86 -22.99 -12.46 -5.63
C LEU A 86 -24.24 -11.86 -6.26
N LYS A 87 -24.09 -11.04 -7.31
CA LYS A 87 -25.22 -10.45 -8.03
C LYS A 87 -25.98 -11.46 -8.90
N LEU A 88 -25.27 -12.39 -9.50
CA LEU A 88 -25.91 -13.45 -10.29
C LEU A 88 -26.87 -14.29 -9.44
N PHE A 89 -26.58 -14.50 -8.16
CA PHE A 89 -27.35 -15.34 -7.25
C PHE A 89 -28.06 -14.57 -6.11
N GLU A 90 -28.14 -13.25 -6.20
CA GLU A 90 -28.81 -12.43 -5.16
C GLU A 90 -30.27 -12.82 -4.93
N ASN A 91 -30.96 -13.29 -5.96
CA ASN A 91 -32.37 -13.73 -5.93
C ASN A 91 -32.53 -15.25 -6.12
N GLY A 92 -31.49 -16.04 -5.91
CA GLY A 92 -31.52 -17.48 -6.14
C GLY A 92 -31.11 -17.89 -7.56
N CYS A 93 -31.51 -19.08 -8.02
CA CYS A 93 -31.12 -19.67 -9.29
C CYS A 93 -32.31 -19.79 -10.26
N ASP A 94 -33.21 -18.81 -10.26
CA ASP A 94 -34.45 -18.89 -11.08
C ASP A 94 -34.23 -18.55 -12.56
N ASN A 95 -33.14 -17.85 -12.88
CA ASN A 95 -32.81 -17.43 -14.24
C ASN A 95 -31.64 -18.24 -14.81
N VAL A 96 -31.72 -18.57 -16.09
CA VAL A 96 -30.57 -19.10 -16.84
C VAL A 96 -29.62 -17.95 -17.11
N ILE A 97 -28.36 -18.11 -16.65
CA ILE A 97 -27.28 -17.14 -16.84
C ILE A 97 -26.71 -17.30 -18.25
N ASP A 98 -26.38 -16.20 -18.92
CA ASP A 98 -25.71 -16.17 -20.20
C ASP A 98 -24.50 -15.19 -20.17
N SER A 99 -23.69 -15.20 -21.21
CA SER A 99 -22.50 -14.37 -21.30
C SER A 99 -22.80 -12.88 -21.33
N GLN A 100 -23.95 -12.47 -21.86
CA GLN A 100 -24.34 -11.07 -21.93
C GLN A 100 -24.72 -10.52 -20.56
N MET A 101 -25.47 -11.27 -19.76
CA MET A 101 -25.78 -10.91 -18.37
C MET A 101 -24.51 -10.67 -17.56
N ILE A 102 -23.51 -11.56 -17.71
CA ILE A 102 -22.21 -11.42 -17.02
C ILE A 102 -21.47 -10.17 -17.51
N ASN A 103 -21.42 -9.94 -18.83
CA ASN A 103 -20.77 -8.77 -19.43
C ASN A 103 -21.44 -7.46 -19.02
N ASP A 104 -22.78 -7.42 -18.95
CA ASP A 104 -23.53 -6.24 -18.52
C ASP A 104 -23.25 -5.89 -17.06
N LEU A 105 -23.13 -6.88 -16.18
CA LEU A 105 -22.69 -6.68 -14.79
C LEU A 105 -21.24 -6.14 -14.74
N SER A 106 -20.37 -6.70 -15.57
CA SER A 106 -18.98 -6.22 -15.70
C SER A 106 -18.94 -4.75 -16.13
N ASP A 107 -19.67 -4.37 -17.18
CA ASP A 107 -19.72 -3.01 -17.69
C ASP A 107 -20.28 -2.03 -16.65
N GLN A 108 -21.29 -2.42 -15.89
CA GLN A 108 -21.85 -1.61 -14.79
C GLN A 108 -20.82 -1.38 -13.67
N ILE A 109 -20.04 -2.39 -13.29
CA ILE A 109 -19.00 -2.28 -12.27
C ILE A 109 -17.86 -1.37 -12.76
N ILE A 110 -17.39 -1.59 -13.99
CA ILE A 110 -16.26 -0.84 -14.58
C ILE A 110 -16.64 0.64 -14.80
N SER A 111 -17.86 0.92 -15.29
CA SER A 111 -18.35 2.28 -15.53
C SER A 111 -18.70 3.03 -14.26
N GLN A 112 -18.60 2.41 -13.09
CA GLN A 112 -18.95 2.95 -11.76
C GLN A 112 -20.40 3.43 -11.63
N GLN A 113 -21.30 2.99 -12.52
CA GLN A 113 -22.63 3.59 -12.63
C GLN A 113 -23.60 3.14 -11.54
N THR A 114 -23.50 1.95 -10.91
CA THR A 114 -24.48 1.55 -9.87
C THR A 114 -24.09 0.39 -8.98
N LEU A 115 -23.20 -0.51 -9.37
CA LEU A 115 -22.91 -1.74 -8.61
C LEU A 115 -21.60 -1.60 -7.80
N LYS A 116 -21.64 -0.84 -6.71
CA LYS A 116 -20.46 -0.77 -5.80
C LYS A 116 -20.46 -1.88 -4.73
N TRP A 117 -21.61 -2.51 -4.48
CA TRP A 117 -21.79 -3.42 -3.36
C TRP A 117 -22.79 -4.52 -3.73
N ALA A 118 -22.46 -5.74 -3.36
CA ALA A 118 -23.39 -6.87 -3.31
C ALA A 118 -23.69 -7.21 -1.84
N ASN A 119 -24.88 -7.72 -1.56
CA ASN A 119 -25.17 -8.31 -0.27
C ASN A 119 -24.34 -9.59 -0.11
N ILE A 120 -23.64 -9.69 1.03
CA ILE A 120 -22.86 -10.88 1.35
C ILE A 120 -23.74 -11.83 2.11
N PRO A 121 -24.10 -13.00 1.58
CA PRO A 121 -24.92 -13.96 2.25
C PRO A 121 -24.19 -14.61 3.43
N GLU A 122 -24.95 -15.12 4.39
CA GLU A 122 -24.39 -15.92 5.46
C GLU A 122 -23.64 -17.14 4.88
N GLY A 123 -22.47 -17.41 5.40
CA GLY A 123 -21.61 -18.51 4.95
C GLY A 123 -20.58 -18.13 3.88
N PHE A 124 -20.81 -17.10 3.09
CA PHE A 124 -19.87 -16.70 2.05
C PHE A 124 -18.59 -16.13 2.64
N LEU A 125 -17.46 -16.76 2.35
CA LEU A 125 -16.14 -16.31 2.79
C LEU A 125 -15.21 -16.19 1.60
N SER A 126 -14.63 -15.02 1.41
CA SER A 126 -13.67 -14.75 0.34
C SER A 126 -12.45 -14.03 0.86
N TYR A 127 -11.29 -14.44 0.38
CA TYR A 127 -10.01 -13.82 0.64
C TYR A 127 -9.42 -13.25 -0.66
N ASP A 128 -9.03 -11.99 -0.62
CA ASP A 128 -8.42 -11.31 -1.77
C ASP A 128 -6.92 -11.16 -1.54
N VAL A 129 -6.13 -11.85 -2.35
CA VAL A 129 -4.67 -11.82 -2.26
C VAL A 129 -4.11 -10.39 -2.52
N TYR A 130 -4.82 -9.57 -3.31
CA TYR A 130 -4.44 -8.17 -3.58
C TYR A 130 -4.62 -7.23 -2.38
N ASN A 131 -5.19 -7.68 -1.27
CA ASN A 131 -5.63 -6.84 -0.16
C ASN A 131 -4.50 -6.13 0.62
N PHE A 132 -3.26 -6.42 0.33
CA PHE A 132 -2.11 -6.07 1.17
C PHE A 132 -1.39 -4.79 0.79
N LYS A 133 -2.07 -3.67 0.73
CA LYS A 133 -1.54 -2.31 0.55
C LYS A 133 -1.78 -1.69 -0.83
N ASN A 134 -2.08 -0.42 -0.78
CA ASN A 134 -2.52 0.48 -1.84
C ASN A 134 -1.65 0.59 -3.11
N HIS A 135 -0.65 -0.24 -3.30
CA HIS A 135 0.26 -0.17 -4.46
C HIS A 135 0.79 -1.54 -4.90
N MET A 136 0.04 -2.61 -4.65
CA MET A 136 0.43 -3.92 -5.15
C MET A 136 0.38 -3.92 -6.69
N PRO A 137 1.43 -4.39 -7.39
CA PRO A 137 1.41 -4.50 -8.84
C PRO A 137 0.33 -5.46 -9.33
N SER A 138 0.13 -5.55 -10.65
CA SER A 138 -0.83 -6.52 -11.22
C SER A 138 -0.41 -7.96 -10.91
N LEU A 139 -1.39 -8.88 -10.88
CA LEU A 139 -1.21 -10.32 -10.69
C LEU A 139 0.00 -10.87 -11.46
N LYS A 140 0.12 -10.51 -12.73
CA LYS A 140 1.17 -10.99 -13.62
C LYS A 140 2.57 -10.57 -13.20
N ILE A 141 2.72 -9.36 -12.68
CA ILE A 141 4.00 -8.88 -12.18
C ILE A 141 4.35 -9.52 -10.85
N VAL A 142 3.41 -9.60 -9.94
CA VAL A 142 3.63 -10.25 -8.64
C VAL A 142 3.91 -11.74 -8.79
N GLY A 143 3.19 -12.41 -9.68
CA GLY A 143 3.40 -13.84 -9.98
C GLY A 143 4.84 -14.17 -10.40
N THR A 144 5.51 -13.25 -11.10
CA THR A 144 6.91 -13.47 -11.53
C THR A 144 7.90 -13.57 -10.36
N LEU A 145 7.62 -12.95 -9.22
CA LEU A 145 8.43 -13.09 -8.00
C LEU A 145 8.49 -14.54 -7.50
N PHE A 146 7.46 -15.31 -7.81
CA PHE A 146 7.27 -16.67 -7.33
C PHE A 146 7.44 -17.73 -8.42
N GLY A 147 8.02 -17.35 -9.56
CA GLY A 147 8.36 -18.28 -10.65
C GLY A 147 7.30 -18.40 -11.75
N GLY A 148 6.28 -17.54 -11.71
CA GLY A 148 5.30 -17.43 -12.79
C GLY A 148 5.83 -16.63 -13.98
N ASP A 149 5.27 -16.91 -15.16
CA ASP A 149 5.55 -16.17 -16.39
C ASP A 149 4.45 -15.16 -16.73
N ILE A 150 4.79 -14.14 -17.52
CA ILE A 150 3.81 -13.16 -17.98
C ILE A 150 3.08 -13.74 -19.19
N ARG A 151 1.75 -13.84 -19.07
CA ARG A 151 0.88 -14.21 -20.19
C ARG A 151 -0.28 -13.26 -20.31
N GLU A 152 -0.69 -13.00 -21.53
CA GLU A 152 -1.86 -12.18 -21.87
C GLU A 152 -2.78 -12.94 -22.80
N THR A 153 -4.08 -12.66 -22.72
CA THR A 153 -5.02 -13.19 -23.69
C THR A 153 -4.74 -12.57 -25.07
N PRO A 154 -4.71 -13.37 -26.15
CA PRO A 154 -4.59 -12.82 -27.50
C PRO A 154 -5.85 -12.10 -27.96
N ILE A 155 -6.96 -12.25 -27.22
CA ILE A 155 -8.26 -11.71 -27.55
C ILE A 155 -8.53 -10.44 -26.75
N PRO A 156 -8.76 -9.29 -27.40
CA PRO A 156 -9.07 -8.06 -26.68
C PRO A 156 -10.43 -8.18 -25.96
N PHE A 157 -10.52 -7.68 -24.72
CA PHE A 157 -11.78 -7.68 -23.93
C PHE A 157 -12.93 -6.92 -24.60
N THR A 158 -12.63 -6.07 -25.57
CA THR A 158 -13.62 -5.37 -26.41
C THR A 158 -14.14 -6.22 -27.58
N TYR A 159 -13.68 -7.48 -27.70
CA TYR A 159 -14.10 -8.37 -28.79
C TYR A 159 -15.57 -8.72 -28.68
N LYS A 160 -16.32 -8.51 -29.78
CA LYS A 160 -17.78 -8.76 -29.88
C LYS A 160 -18.17 -9.84 -30.90
N GLY A 161 -17.16 -10.47 -31.51
CA GLY A 161 -17.39 -11.54 -32.50
C GLY A 161 -17.71 -12.87 -31.85
N GLU A 162 -18.10 -13.87 -32.70
CA GLU A 162 -18.22 -15.25 -32.27
C GLU A 162 -16.87 -15.85 -31.95
N PHE A 163 -16.81 -16.68 -30.90
CA PHE A 163 -15.59 -17.35 -30.48
C PHE A 163 -15.42 -18.68 -31.25
N SER A 164 -14.27 -18.85 -31.88
CA SER A 164 -13.86 -20.15 -32.40
C SER A 164 -13.39 -21.07 -31.25
N GLU A 165 -13.37 -22.39 -31.48
CA GLU A 165 -12.86 -23.36 -30.48
C GLU A 165 -11.44 -23.00 -30.03
N LYS A 166 -10.58 -22.60 -30.97
CA LYS A 166 -9.20 -22.15 -30.63
C LYS A 166 -9.17 -20.92 -29.73
N GLN A 167 -10.04 -19.96 -29.97
CA GLN A 167 -10.13 -18.76 -29.11
C GLN A 167 -10.64 -19.10 -27.70
N ILE A 168 -11.58 -20.03 -27.59
CA ILE A 168 -12.06 -20.55 -26.31
C ILE A 168 -10.92 -21.23 -25.54
N GLU A 169 -10.19 -22.13 -26.22
CA GLU A 169 -8.98 -22.74 -25.61
C GLU A 169 -7.96 -21.72 -25.12
N ASP A 170 -7.70 -20.69 -25.91
CA ASP A 170 -6.75 -19.63 -25.56
C ASP A 170 -7.22 -18.84 -24.32
N VAL A 171 -8.51 -18.50 -24.21
CA VAL A 171 -9.08 -17.81 -23.03
C VAL A 171 -9.06 -18.71 -21.79
N LEU A 172 -9.47 -19.98 -21.93
CA LEU A 172 -9.43 -20.93 -20.82
C LEU A 172 -8.01 -21.17 -20.30
N TYR A 173 -7.06 -21.29 -21.22
CA TYR A 173 -5.65 -21.44 -20.87
C TYR A 173 -5.13 -20.20 -20.10
N TYR A 174 -5.53 -18.99 -20.55
CA TYR A 174 -5.19 -17.74 -19.93
C TYR A 174 -5.81 -17.63 -18.52
N CYS A 175 -7.09 -17.89 -18.36
CA CYS A 175 -7.77 -17.84 -17.06
C CYS A 175 -7.18 -18.87 -16.07
N LYS A 176 -6.89 -20.11 -16.52
CA LYS A 176 -6.17 -21.11 -15.70
C LYS A 176 -4.80 -20.64 -15.26
N HIS A 177 -4.10 -19.93 -16.13
CA HIS A 177 -2.80 -19.37 -15.81
C HIS A 177 -2.93 -18.31 -14.69
N ASP A 178 -3.91 -17.43 -14.76
CA ASP A 178 -4.12 -16.38 -13.75
C ASP A 178 -4.53 -16.99 -12.38
N VAL A 179 -5.36 -18.05 -12.39
CA VAL A 179 -5.62 -18.85 -11.17
C VAL A 179 -4.33 -19.44 -10.61
N SER A 180 -3.48 -20.05 -11.47
CA SER A 180 -2.19 -20.62 -11.05
C SER A 180 -1.24 -19.58 -10.45
N MET A 181 -1.22 -18.35 -10.99
CA MET A 181 -0.49 -17.23 -10.42
C MET A 181 -0.99 -16.86 -9.02
N THR A 182 -2.31 -16.82 -8.85
CA THR A 182 -2.93 -16.55 -7.54
C THR A 182 -2.54 -17.59 -6.51
N VAL A 183 -2.51 -18.89 -6.89
CA VAL A 183 -2.02 -19.98 -6.03
C VAL A 183 -0.56 -19.77 -5.64
N LEU A 184 0.33 -19.52 -6.61
CA LEU A 184 1.76 -19.30 -6.35
C LEU A 184 2.00 -18.15 -5.37
N ILE A 185 1.28 -17.04 -5.54
CA ILE A 185 1.38 -15.88 -4.65
C ILE A 185 0.88 -16.24 -3.25
N PHE A 186 -0.30 -16.87 -3.15
CA PHE A 186 -0.91 -17.22 -1.87
C PHE A 186 -0.05 -18.22 -1.09
N GLU A 187 0.49 -19.26 -1.74
CA GLU A 187 1.31 -20.29 -1.12
C GLU A 187 2.75 -19.84 -0.82
N SER A 188 3.19 -18.71 -1.37
CA SER A 188 4.50 -18.16 -1.05
C SER A 188 4.63 -17.82 0.43
N LYS A 189 5.88 -17.79 0.95
CA LYS A 189 6.13 -17.34 2.34
C LYS A 189 5.56 -15.96 2.61
N LEU A 190 5.64 -15.07 1.64
CA LEU A 190 5.13 -13.71 1.74
C LEU A 190 3.60 -13.71 1.78
N GLY A 191 2.93 -14.43 0.87
CA GLY A 191 1.48 -14.58 0.84
C GLY A 191 0.93 -15.15 2.14
N GLN A 192 1.55 -16.23 2.65
CA GLN A 192 1.16 -16.86 3.92
C GLN A 192 1.37 -15.93 5.13
N LYS A 193 2.46 -15.16 5.15
CA LYS A 193 2.70 -14.14 6.18
C LYS A 193 1.56 -13.12 6.24
N TYR A 194 1.15 -12.62 5.09
CA TYR A 194 0.06 -11.64 5.03
C TYR A 194 -1.30 -12.28 5.37
N PHE A 195 -1.58 -13.48 4.89
CA PHE A 195 -2.80 -14.20 5.25
C PHE A 195 -2.89 -14.44 6.77
N ALA A 196 -1.79 -14.82 7.41
CA ALA A 196 -1.73 -14.96 8.86
C ALA A 196 -1.98 -13.63 9.60
N MET A 197 -1.47 -12.51 9.07
CA MET A 197 -1.70 -11.19 9.63
C MET A 197 -3.19 -10.79 9.54
N GLU A 198 -3.85 -10.99 8.38
CA GLU A 198 -5.29 -10.76 8.22
C GLU A 198 -6.11 -11.62 9.18
N ASN A 199 -5.77 -12.90 9.30
CA ASN A 199 -6.42 -13.80 10.23
C ASN A 199 -6.32 -13.29 11.67
N LYS A 200 -5.15 -12.79 12.05
CA LYS A 200 -4.93 -12.22 13.39
C LYS A 200 -5.74 -10.96 13.62
N MET A 201 -5.80 -10.07 12.64
CA MET A 201 -6.65 -8.86 12.68
C MET A 201 -8.14 -9.23 12.83
N ALA A 202 -8.60 -10.20 12.05
CA ALA A 202 -9.97 -10.69 12.12
C ALA A 202 -10.27 -11.37 13.47
N GLU A 203 -9.33 -12.11 14.04
CA GLU A 203 -9.44 -12.73 15.37
C GLU A 203 -9.54 -11.66 16.47
N ILE A 204 -8.74 -10.60 16.41
CA ILE A 204 -8.83 -9.46 17.34
C ILE A 204 -10.23 -8.87 17.30
N ALA A 205 -10.77 -8.59 16.12
CA ALA A 205 -12.11 -8.05 15.98
C ALA A 205 -13.20 -9.02 16.44
N PHE A 206 -13.09 -10.30 16.10
CA PHE A 206 -14.03 -11.35 16.49
C PHE A 206 -14.12 -11.51 18.01
N ASN A 207 -13.00 -11.49 18.72
CA ASN A 207 -12.96 -11.66 20.17
C ASN A 207 -13.70 -10.56 20.92
N GLU A 208 -13.79 -9.34 20.37
CA GLU A 208 -14.54 -8.24 20.98
C GLU A 208 -16.06 -8.40 20.86
N VAL A 209 -16.53 -9.08 19.80
CA VAL A 209 -17.97 -9.18 19.49
C VAL A 209 -18.54 -10.60 19.57
N ARG A 210 -17.72 -11.59 19.94
CA ARG A 210 -18.09 -13.02 19.88
C ARG A 210 -19.42 -13.40 20.52
N ASN A 211 -19.89 -12.65 21.50
CA ASN A 211 -21.16 -12.89 22.19
C ASN A 211 -22.35 -12.23 21.50
N ASP A 212 -22.11 -11.24 20.65
CA ASP A 212 -23.11 -10.41 19.98
C ASP A 212 -23.03 -10.51 18.47
N CYS A 213 -21.99 -11.21 17.93
CA CYS A 213 -21.78 -11.27 16.50
C CYS A 213 -22.84 -12.13 15.81
N ARG A 214 -23.27 -11.63 14.67
CA ARG A 214 -24.07 -12.41 13.72
C ARG A 214 -23.13 -13.28 12.87
N PRO A 215 -23.63 -14.37 12.30
CA PRO A 215 -22.80 -15.21 11.41
C PRO A 215 -22.15 -14.44 10.27
N ASP A 216 -22.80 -13.41 9.73
CA ASP A 216 -22.29 -12.57 8.64
C ASP A 216 -21.09 -11.70 9.03
N PHE A 217 -20.85 -11.46 10.33
CA PHE A 217 -19.72 -10.64 10.78
C PHE A 217 -18.36 -11.20 10.37
N VAL A 218 -18.15 -12.50 10.59
CA VAL A 218 -16.90 -13.18 10.21
C VAL A 218 -16.66 -13.04 8.69
N TYR A 219 -17.72 -13.23 7.91
CA TYR A 219 -17.64 -13.15 6.46
C TYR A 219 -17.34 -11.74 5.97
N ARG A 220 -17.86 -10.71 6.65
CA ARG A 220 -17.54 -9.32 6.35
C ARG A 220 -16.08 -8.98 6.57
N LEU A 221 -15.44 -9.50 7.61
CA LEU A 221 -14.03 -9.24 7.89
C LEU A 221 -13.10 -9.69 6.75
N TYR A 222 -13.47 -10.78 6.05
CA TYR A 222 -12.67 -11.33 4.96
C TYR A 222 -13.17 -10.94 3.57
N SER A 223 -14.46 -10.81 3.38
CA SER A 223 -15.09 -10.67 2.06
C SER A 223 -15.26 -9.23 1.60
N THR A 224 -15.07 -8.25 2.48
CA THR A 224 -15.16 -6.82 2.16
C THR A 224 -13.88 -6.08 2.54
N ALA A 225 -13.57 -4.99 1.84
CA ALA A 225 -12.55 -4.04 2.28
C ALA A 225 -13.11 -3.21 3.46
N CYS A 226 -13.33 -3.84 4.61
CA CYS A 226 -13.88 -3.19 5.80
C CYS A 226 -12.79 -2.71 6.75
N ASP A 227 -13.14 -1.73 7.57
CA ASP A 227 -12.36 -1.38 8.75
C ASP A 227 -12.83 -2.24 9.91
N HIS A 228 -11.93 -3.00 10.50
CA HIS A 228 -12.27 -3.95 11.57
C HIS A 228 -12.90 -3.27 12.79
N TYR A 229 -12.43 -2.07 13.14
CA TYR A 229 -13.01 -1.32 14.26
C TYR A 229 -14.43 -0.82 13.92
N GLU A 230 -14.66 -0.32 12.71
CA GLU A 230 -16.00 0.08 12.28
C GLU A 230 -16.99 -1.10 12.29
N GLU A 231 -16.55 -2.30 11.89
CA GLU A 231 -17.40 -3.50 11.97
C GLU A 231 -17.72 -3.88 13.43
N ILE A 232 -16.75 -3.76 14.35
CA ILE A 232 -17.02 -3.92 15.80
C ILE A 232 -18.10 -2.94 16.26
N VAL A 233 -17.99 -1.66 15.89
CA VAL A 233 -18.97 -0.62 16.22
C VAL A 233 -20.36 -0.99 15.70
N LYS A 234 -20.46 -1.42 14.45
CA LYS A 234 -21.74 -1.84 13.85
C LYS A 234 -22.41 -2.97 14.64
N VAL A 235 -21.64 -4.00 14.99
CA VAL A 235 -22.18 -5.15 15.75
C VAL A 235 -22.62 -4.74 17.14
N LEU A 236 -21.75 -4.12 17.93
CA LEU A 236 -22.04 -3.78 19.32
C LEU A 236 -23.12 -2.72 19.48
N THR A 237 -23.36 -1.90 18.47
CA THR A 237 -24.49 -0.96 18.44
C THR A 237 -25.70 -1.51 17.70
N LYS A 238 -25.70 -2.81 17.35
CA LYS A 238 -26.76 -3.48 16.58
C LYS A 238 -27.09 -2.75 15.27
N TYR A 239 -26.06 -2.22 14.61
CA TYR A 239 -26.14 -1.40 13.39
C TYR A 239 -26.89 -0.07 13.56
N GLY A 240 -27.25 0.30 14.79
CA GLY A 240 -28.02 1.52 15.08
C GLY A 240 -27.18 2.81 15.16
N TYR A 241 -25.87 2.70 15.41
CA TYR A 241 -25.02 3.87 15.50
C TYR A 241 -24.75 4.48 14.12
N LYS A 242 -24.86 5.79 14.08
CA LYS A 242 -24.33 6.65 13.02
C LYS A 242 -23.89 7.93 13.72
N ALA A 243 -22.68 8.40 13.46
CA ALA A 243 -22.21 9.67 13.97
C ALA A 243 -23.18 10.78 13.55
N GLN A 244 -23.55 11.64 14.49
CA GLN A 244 -24.40 12.80 14.19
C GLN A 244 -23.47 13.89 13.65
N ASN A 245 -23.83 14.49 12.52
CA ASN A 245 -23.22 15.74 12.09
C ASN A 245 -23.98 16.85 12.82
N ASP A 246 -23.37 17.38 13.87
CA ASP A 246 -23.86 18.57 14.53
C ASP A 246 -23.66 19.81 13.62
N THR A 247 -24.22 20.93 13.97
CA THR A 247 -24.03 22.15 13.18
C THR A 247 -22.57 22.61 13.30
N PRO A 248 -21.95 23.15 12.23
CA PRO A 248 -20.54 23.58 12.25
C PRO A 248 -20.19 24.53 13.40
N GLU A 249 -21.12 25.34 13.86
CA GLU A 249 -20.93 26.31 14.93
C GLU A 249 -20.74 25.63 16.30
N ASP A 250 -21.58 24.63 16.64
CA ASP A 250 -21.48 23.89 17.91
C ASP A 250 -20.22 23.01 17.95
N GLU A 251 -19.76 22.52 16.79
CA GLU A 251 -18.57 21.68 16.68
C GLU A 251 -17.29 22.48 16.79
N PHE A 252 -17.24 23.70 16.29
CA PHE A 252 -16.03 24.52 16.30
C PHE A 252 -15.58 24.89 17.70
N GLU A 253 -16.50 25.28 18.58
CA GLU A 253 -16.18 25.60 19.99
C GLU A 253 -15.67 24.38 20.78
N ALA A 254 -16.17 23.18 20.44
CA ALA A 254 -15.77 21.94 21.12
C ALA A 254 -14.37 21.43 20.74
N LEU A 255 -13.73 22.03 19.74
CA LEU A 255 -12.45 21.54 19.21
C LEU A 255 -11.23 22.23 19.84
N TYR A 256 -11.41 23.22 20.71
CA TYR A 256 -10.30 23.97 21.29
C TYR A 256 -9.75 23.22 22.51
N PRO A 257 -8.62 22.50 22.42
CA PRO A 257 -8.00 21.94 23.62
C PRO A 257 -7.40 23.08 24.44
N ILE A 258 -7.82 23.20 25.68
CA ILE A 258 -7.37 24.26 26.64
C ILE A 258 -5.85 24.22 26.81
N GLU A 259 -5.26 23.05 26.65
CA GLU A 259 -3.81 22.80 26.81
C GLU A 259 -2.94 23.51 25.77
N LEU A 260 -3.50 24.05 24.66
CA LEU A 260 -2.71 24.78 23.66
C LEU A 260 -2.04 26.04 24.22
N ASP A 261 -2.64 26.71 25.18
CA ASP A 261 -2.05 27.86 25.85
C ASP A 261 -0.82 27.44 26.68
N GLU A 262 -0.86 26.26 27.30
CA GLU A 262 0.26 25.68 28.03
C GLU A 262 1.40 25.29 27.08
N VAL A 263 1.04 24.68 25.93
CA VAL A 263 2.02 24.36 24.87
C VAL A 263 2.70 25.62 24.34
N GLN A 264 1.93 26.68 24.07
CA GLN A 264 2.49 27.96 23.58
C GLN A 264 3.43 28.58 24.61
N LYS A 265 3.05 28.59 25.88
CA LYS A 265 3.87 29.07 26.97
C LYS A 265 5.16 28.26 27.12
N PHE A 266 5.09 26.94 27.03
CA PHE A 266 6.27 26.07 27.07
C PHE A 266 7.24 26.34 25.92
N VAL A 267 6.74 26.58 24.69
CA VAL A 267 7.55 26.97 23.54
C VAL A 267 8.25 28.32 23.80
N GLU A 268 7.54 29.30 24.39
CA GLU A 268 8.10 30.61 24.77
C GLU A 268 9.24 30.48 25.81
N GLU A 269 9.01 29.68 26.85
CA GLU A 269 10.02 29.40 27.88
C GLU A 269 11.26 28.69 27.31
N CYS A 270 11.09 27.80 26.35
CA CYS A 270 12.20 27.06 25.73
C CYS A 270 12.95 27.85 24.67
N SER A 271 12.26 28.65 23.84
CA SER A 271 12.79 29.19 22.59
C SER A 271 12.48 30.66 22.33
N GLY A 272 11.78 31.34 23.26
CA GLY A 272 11.52 32.77 23.23
C GLY A 272 10.25 33.16 22.49
N GLU A 273 9.95 34.45 22.52
CA GLU A 273 8.71 35.06 22.02
C GLU A 273 8.51 34.87 20.49
N GLU A 274 9.59 34.87 19.73
CA GLU A 274 9.54 34.66 18.27
C GLU A 274 9.01 33.24 17.93
N ALA A 275 9.55 32.22 18.58
CA ALA A 275 9.10 30.84 18.42
C ALA A 275 7.63 30.66 18.87
N SER A 276 7.24 31.28 19.99
CA SER A 276 5.86 31.31 20.47
C SER A 276 4.92 31.96 19.45
N SER A 277 5.36 33.05 18.81
CA SER A 277 4.58 33.75 17.77
C SER A 277 4.39 32.91 16.49
N LEU A 278 5.42 32.11 16.10
CA LEU A 278 5.31 31.18 14.98
C LEU A 278 4.29 30.08 15.29
N LEU A 279 4.36 29.48 16.50
CA LEU A 279 3.35 28.51 16.91
C LEU A 279 1.95 29.08 16.94
N LYS A 280 1.81 30.34 17.45
CA LYS A 280 0.55 31.04 17.45
C LYS A 280 -0.04 31.20 16.05
N SER A 281 0.77 31.49 15.04
CA SER A 281 0.31 31.58 13.65
C SER A 281 -0.28 30.26 13.13
N VAL A 282 0.27 29.13 13.55
CA VAL A 282 -0.26 27.79 13.22
C VAL A 282 -1.57 27.53 13.95
N ILE A 283 -1.64 27.87 15.24
CA ILE A 283 -2.86 27.76 16.05
C ILE A 283 -3.97 28.63 15.44
N ASP A 284 -3.70 29.91 15.20
CA ASP A 284 -4.66 30.86 14.63
C ASP A 284 -5.18 30.41 13.27
N PHE A 285 -4.33 29.78 12.44
CA PHE A 285 -4.74 29.22 11.18
C PHE A 285 -5.69 28.03 11.35
N PHE A 286 -5.32 27.01 12.15
CA PHE A 286 -6.12 25.80 12.29
C PHE A 286 -7.43 26.04 13.06
N TYR A 287 -7.40 26.89 14.07
CA TYR A 287 -8.56 27.16 14.92
C TYR A 287 -9.32 28.41 14.52
N SER A 288 -9.16 28.86 13.25
CA SER A 288 -10.05 29.83 12.62
C SER A 288 -11.28 29.14 12.03
N GLU A 289 -12.45 29.77 12.17
CA GLU A 289 -13.70 29.30 11.59
C GLU A 289 -13.59 29.12 10.05
N GLU A 290 -12.89 30.03 9.38
CA GLU A 290 -12.65 29.95 7.92
C GLU A 290 -11.88 28.69 7.54
N SER A 291 -10.81 28.34 8.26
CA SER A 291 -10.00 27.15 7.99
C SER A 291 -10.80 25.88 8.27
N PHE A 292 -11.54 25.85 9.36
CA PHE A 292 -12.43 24.77 9.73
C PHE A 292 -13.45 24.48 8.63
N ASN A 293 -14.23 25.47 8.24
CA ASN A 293 -15.27 25.31 7.24
C ASN A 293 -14.71 24.84 5.90
N LYS A 294 -13.61 25.47 5.42
CA LYS A 294 -12.94 25.02 4.18
C LYS A 294 -12.48 23.57 4.22
N ARG A 295 -11.98 23.08 5.35
CA ARG A 295 -11.46 21.73 5.49
C ARG A 295 -12.54 20.68 5.69
N VAL A 296 -13.61 21.01 6.40
CA VAL A 296 -14.74 20.12 6.63
C VAL A 296 -15.63 20.01 5.39
N GLU A 297 -16.03 21.13 4.79
CA GLU A 297 -16.94 21.17 3.65
C GLU A 297 -16.32 20.63 2.36
N SER A 298 -15.06 20.95 2.07
CA SER A 298 -14.39 20.54 0.82
C SER A 298 -14.04 19.06 0.75
N GLY A 299 -14.25 18.31 1.84
CA GLY A 299 -13.79 16.93 1.93
C GLY A 299 -12.27 16.79 1.72
N GLY A 300 -11.54 17.90 1.81
CA GLY A 300 -10.09 17.98 1.77
C GLY A 300 -9.43 18.13 0.40
N LYS A 301 -10.19 18.18 -0.69
CA LYS A 301 -9.58 18.32 -2.03
C LYS A 301 -9.05 19.73 -2.31
N ASP A 302 -9.70 20.76 -1.78
CA ASP A 302 -9.36 22.17 -1.96
C ASP A 302 -9.02 22.87 -0.64
N ALA A 303 -8.58 22.12 0.37
CA ALA A 303 -8.18 22.68 1.65
C ALA A 303 -7.08 23.72 1.46
N ALA A 304 -7.27 24.87 2.09
CA ALA A 304 -6.27 25.92 2.10
C ALA A 304 -4.92 25.34 2.55
N LYS A 305 -3.94 25.41 1.67
CA LYS A 305 -2.56 25.10 2.02
C LYS A 305 -2.04 26.24 2.87
N PHE A 306 -1.46 25.92 3.98
CA PHE A 306 -0.75 26.86 4.80
C PHE A 306 0.73 26.45 4.79
N GLU A 307 1.60 27.41 4.53
CA GLU A 307 3.05 27.21 4.55
C GLU A 307 3.65 28.26 5.49
N LEU A 308 4.58 27.80 6.32
CA LEU A 308 5.27 28.65 7.29
C LEU A 308 6.74 28.27 7.34
N GLU A 309 7.62 29.26 7.20
CA GLU A 309 9.03 29.07 7.48
C GLU A 309 9.22 29.09 9.02
N LEU A 310 9.67 27.96 9.57
CA LEU A 310 9.86 27.82 11.01
C LEU A 310 11.23 28.36 11.45
N ARG A 311 12.28 27.62 11.13
CA ARG A 311 13.66 27.94 11.49
C ARG A 311 14.61 27.19 10.56
N ASP A 312 15.88 27.61 10.51
CA ASP A 312 16.94 26.97 9.73
C ASP A 312 16.61 26.82 8.22
N ASN A 313 15.78 27.73 7.66
CA ASN A 313 15.23 27.69 6.31
C ASN A 313 14.35 26.46 6.05
N VAL A 314 13.74 25.86 7.08
CA VAL A 314 12.74 24.81 6.93
C VAL A 314 11.37 25.44 6.76
N SER A 315 10.86 25.40 5.51
CA SER A 315 9.48 25.77 5.23
C SER A 315 8.60 24.54 5.36
N VAL A 316 7.57 24.62 6.19
CA VAL A 316 6.62 23.55 6.47
C VAL A 316 5.30 23.81 5.80
N ALA A 317 4.87 22.86 4.97
CA ALA A 317 3.54 22.85 4.35
C ALA A 317 2.58 22.01 5.21
N TYR A 318 1.48 22.61 5.62
CA TYR A 318 0.44 21.98 6.43
C TYR A 318 -0.70 21.50 5.53
N GLY A 319 -0.77 20.19 5.37
CA GLY A 319 -1.81 19.50 4.57
C GLY A 319 -2.98 19.01 5.42
N MET A 320 -3.90 18.27 4.78
CA MET A 320 -5.05 17.67 5.47
C MET A 320 -4.69 16.57 6.45
N GLY A 321 -3.57 15.88 6.24
CA GLY A 321 -3.20 14.69 7.01
C GLY A 321 -1.85 14.79 7.71
N GLY A 322 -1.06 15.84 7.48
CA GLY A 322 0.27 15.97 8.08
C GLY A 322 0.94 17.30 7.76
N ALA A 323 2.03 17.57 8.46
CA ALA A 323 2.92 18.69 8.23
C ALA A 323 4.22 18.16 7.60
N HIS A 324 4.68 18.77 6.52
CA HIS A 324 5.86 18.34 5.78
C HIS A 324 6.76 19.51 5.48
N GLY A 325 8.00 19.46 5.91
CA GLY A 325 9.00 20.49 5.66
C GLY A 325 10.42 19.94 5.72
N THR A 326 11.33 20.56 4.99
CA THR A 326 12.75 20.18 4.99
C THR A 326 13.62 21.37 4.64
N VAL A 327 14.88 21.31 5.04
CA VAL A 327 15.92 22.21 4.53
C VAL A 327 16.10 22.02 3.01
N GLN A 328 16.91 22.90 2.42
CA GLN A 328 17.29 22.74 1.02
C GLN A 328 17.93 21.36 0.76
N TYR A 329 17.52 20.70 -0.30
CA TYR A 329 18.02 19.39 -0.74
C TYR A 329 18.74 19.51 -2.10
N PRO A 330 19.60 18.56 -2.52
CA PRO A 330 19.92 17.30 -1.84
C PRO A 330 20.74 17.51 -0.55
N LEU A 331 20.59 16.59 0.39
CA LEU A 331 21.26 16.64 1.68
C LEU A 331 21.84 15.27 2.06
N PHE A 332 23.04 15.28 2.62
CA PHE A 332 23.60 14.14 3.37
C PHE A 332 24.26 14.64 4.65
N ILE A 333 23.86 14.07 5.76
CA ILE A 333 24.46 14.33 7.07
C ILE A 333 24.84 13.02 7.74
N LYS A 334 25.91 13.04 8.54
CA LYS A 334 26.40 11.89 9.28
C LYS A 334 26.78 12.29 10.69
N SER A 335 26.36 11.48 11.65
CA SER A 335 26.79 11.61 13.04
C SER A 335 28.31 11.39 13.15
N ASN A 336 28.94 12.14 14.02
CA ASN A 336 30.37 12.05 14.29
C ASN A 336 30.68 12.40 15.78
N GLU A 337 31.96 12.58 16.15
CA GLU A 337 32.33 12.87 17.50
C GLU A 337 31.77 14.19 18.05
N LYS A 338 31.44 15.15 17.18
CA LYS A 338 30.96 16.49 17.58
C LYS A 338 29.46 16.66 17.42
N PHE A 339 28.87 15.99 16.41
CA PHE A 339 27.49 16.16 16.03
C PHE A 339 26.75 14.83 16.00
N LYS A 340 25.52 14.85 16.48
CA LYS A 340 24.55 13.75 16.39
C LYS A 340 23.35 14.16 15.56
N ILE A 341 22.75 13.19 14.90
CA ILE A 341 21.44 13.32 14.29
C ILE A 341 20.42 12.78 15.30
N LEU A 342 19.51 13.64 15.72
CA LEU A 342 18.40 13.27 16.60
C LEU A 342 17.16 13.09 15.76
N HIS A 343 16.51 11.96 15.90
CA HIS A 343 15.16 11.71 15.40
C HIS A 343 14.20 11.63 16.58
N ALA A 344 13.13 12.42 16.54
CA ALA A 344 12.06 12.38 17.53
C ALA A 344 10.73 12.13 16.84
N ASP A 345 9.99 11.11 17.27
CA ASP A 345 8.81 10.60 16.62
C ASP A 345 7.69 10.31 17.62
N PHE A 346 6.46 10.79 17.34
CA PHE A 346 5.29 10.51 18.15
C PHE A 346 4.85 9.04 17.98
N SER A 347 4.77 8.33 19.07
CA SER A 347 4.35 6.93 19.04
C SER A 347 2.86 6.80 18.69
N ALA A 348 2.54 6.38 17.46
CA ALA A 348 1.17 6.25 16.96
C ALA A 348 0.35 7.54 17.18
N MET A 349 0.83 8.66 16.66
CA MET A 349 0.36 10.03 16.95
C MET A 349 -1.16 10.16 16.95
N TYR A 350 -1.84 9.86 15.85
CA TYR A 350 -3.30 10.08 15.76
C TYR A 350 -4.12 9.18 16.69
N PRO A 351 -3.87 7.86 16.81
CA PRO A 351 -4.49 7.03 17.84
C PRO A 351 -4.24 7.53 19.27
N SER A 352 -3.02 8.02 19.55
CA SER A 352 -2.65 8.54 20.87
C SER A 352 -3.40 9.84 21.19
N ILE A 353 -3.51 10.76 20.22
CA ILE A 353 -4.31 11.98 20.32
C ILE A 353 -5.78 11.65 20.57
N MET A 354 -6.35 10.68 19.83
CA MET A 354 -7.75 10.26 20.05
C MET A 354 -7.98 9.80 21.48
N ILE A 355 -7.03 9.08 22.05
CA ILE A 355 -7.16 8.51 23.41
C ILE A 355 -6.97 9.59 24.48
N ALA A 356 -5.91 10.41 24.36
CA ALA A 356 -5.55 11.42 25.35
C ALA A 356 -6.60 12.54 25.44
N TYR A 357 -7.12 12.99 24.31
CA TYR A 357 -8.06 14.11 24.23
C TYR A 357 -9.52 13.70 23.97
N ASP A 358 -9.81 12.38 24.02
CA ASP A 358 -11.14 11.79 23.78
C ASP A 358 -11.78 12.19 22.43
N PHE A 359 -10.96 12.39 21.39
CA PHE A 359 -11.42 12.76 20.07
C PHE A 359 -12.07 11.57 19.34
N PHE A 360 -13.33 11.34 19.66
CA PHE A 360 -14.20 10.36 19.00
C PHE A 360 -15.46 11.04 18.50
N PRO A 361 -16.11 10.50 17.45
CA PRO A 361 -17.38 11.03 16.98
C PRO A 361 -18.42 11.10 18.10
N PRO A 362 -19.23 12.16 18.17
CA PRO A 362 -20.27 12.34 19.18
C PRO A 362 -21.22 11.13 19.27
N GLY A 363 -21.68 10.82 20.47
CA GLY A 363 -22.60 9.71 20.72
C GLY A 363 -21.99 8.31 20.61
N LEU A 364 -20.68 8.19 20.34
CA LEU A 364 -20.03 6.88 20.37
C LEU A 364 -20.01 6.33 21.81
N PRO A 365 -20.60 5.14 22.06
CA PRO A 365 -20.70 4.60 23.41
C PRO A 365 -19.33 4.42 24.09
N SER A 366 -19.26 4.72 25.39
CA SER A 366 -18.02 4.67 26.18
C SER A 366 -17.34 3.29 26.17
N HIS A 367 -18.11 2.19 26.18
CA HIS A 367 -17.56 0.84 26.08
C HIS A 367 -16.87 0.57 24.75
N ILE A 368 -17.31 1.21 23.66
CA ILE A 368 -16.67 1.09 22.33
C ILE A 368 -15.38 1.92 22.29
N LYS A 369 -15.38 3.14 22.85
CA LYS A 369 -14.13 3.90 23.06
C LYS A 369 -13.12 3.11 23.89
N ALA A 370 -13.58 2.37 24.92
CA ALA A 370 -12.72 1.52 25.73
C ALA A 370 -12.06 0.37 24.94
N ILE A 371 -12.74 -0.19 23.92
CA ILE A 371 -12.15 -1.20 23.03
C ILE A 371 -10.99 -0.60 22.24
N PHE A 372 -11.12 0.62 21.71
CA PHE A 372 -10.03 1.29 21.01
C PHE A 372 -8.82 1.51 21.94
N LYS A 373 -9.05 2.01 23.15
CA LYS A 373 -8.01 2.17 24.19
C LYS A 373 -7.34 0.84 24.54
N LYS A 374 -8.11 -0.24 24.68
CA LYS A 374 -7.62 -1.61 24.90
C LYS A 374 -6.69 -2.08 23.76
N PHE A 375 -7.06 -1.82 22.51
CA PHE A 375 -6.24 -2.18 21.35
C PHE A 375 -4.90 -1.45 21.33
N ALA A 376 -4.89 -0.16 21.65
CA ALA A 376 -3.67 0.61 21.77
C ALA A 376 -2.74 0.07 22.87
N SER A 377 -3.29 -0.23 24.05
CA SER A 377 -2.55 -0.83 25.16
C SER A 377 -1.99 -2.20 24.81
N ALA A 378 -2.80 -3.07 24.19
CA ALA A 378 -2.37 -4.40 23.76
C ALA A 378 -1.20 -4.32 22.75
N ARG A 379 -1.29 -3.40 21.78
CA ARG A 379 -0.20 -3.17 20.83
C ARG A 379 1.10 -2.78 21.52
N ASP A 380 1.02 -1.87 22.50
CA ASP A 380 2.19 -1.42 23.27
C ASP A 380 2.80 -2.58 24.10
N GLU A 381 1.98 -3.44 24.67
CA GLU A 381 2.42 -4.63 25.41
C GLU A 381 3.16 -5.61 24.49
N PHE A 382 2.58 -5.95 23.32
CA PHE A 382 3.21 -6.83 22.36
C PHE A 382 4.53 -6.25 21.84
N LYS A 383 4.61 -4.93 21.63
CA LYS A 383 5.85 -4.25 21.24
C LYS A 383 6.93 -4.37 22.32
N LYS A 384 6.56 -4.25 23.63
CA LYS A 384 7.50 -4.37 24.76
C LYS A 384 8.07 -5.77 24.89
N ILE A 385 7.29 -6.82 24.65
CA ILE A 385 7.74 -8.22 24.75
C ILE A 385 8.38 -8.72 23.46
N GLY A 386 8.47 -7.89 22.41
CA GLY A 386 9.07 -8.23 21.11
C GLY A 386 8.19 -9.09 20.19
N ASP A 387 6.90 -9.28 20.51
CA ASP A 387 5.94 -9.95 19.60
C ASP A 387 5.52 -8.98 18.50
N LYS A 388 6.36 -8.92 17.47
CA LYS A 388 6.18 -8.04 16.33
C LYS A 388 4.91 -8.38 15.55
N ASP A 389 4.61 -9.64 15.33
CA ASP A 389 3.48 -10.08 14.53
C ASP A 389 2.15 -9.65 15.16
N SER A 390 2.04 -9.78 16.48
CA SER A 390 0.88 -9.28 17.22
C SER A 390 0.78 -7.76 17.18
N SER A 391 1.88 -7.05 17.45
CA SER A 391 1.91 -5.59 17.39
C SER A 391 1.54 -5.06 15.99
N ASP A 392 2.05 -5.70 14.93
CA ASP A 392 1.79 -5.33 13.54
C ASP A 392 0.33 -5.58 13.13
N ALA A 393 -0.36 -6.56 13.73
CA ALA A 393 -1.79 -6.78 13.49
C ALA A 393 -2.68 -5.68 14.10
N TYR A 394 -2.34 -5.14 15.26
CA TYR A 394 -3.09 -4.01 15.85
C TYR A 394 -2.86 -2.68 15.12
N LYS A 395 -1.68 -2.47 14.53
CA LYS A 395 -1.29 -1.20 13.89
C LYS A 395 -2.27 -0.74 12.78
N PRO A 396 -2.66 -1.58 11.79
CA PRO A 396 -3.63 -1.17 10.77
C PRO A 396 -5.01 -0.88 11.35
N ILE A 397 -5.48 -1.67 12.33
CA ILE A 397 -6.79 -1.48 12.97
C ILE A 397 -6.87 -0.09 13.61
N LEU A 398 -5.83 0.32 14.34
CA LEU A 398 -5.78 1.62 15.01
C LEU A 398 -5.62 2.78 14.04
N ASN A 399 -4.68 2.66 13.08
CA ASN A 399 -4.34 3.74 12.17
C ASN A 399 -5.40 4.02 11.10
N SER A 400 -6.30 3.07 10.81
CA SER A 400 -7.37 3.26 9.84
C SER A 400 -8.53 4.10 10.37
N VAL A 401 -8.76 4.11 11.69
CA VAL A 401 -9.93 4.73 12.32
C VAL A 401 -10.03 6.24 12.06
N PRO A 402 -8.99 7.07 12.23
CA PRO A 402 -9.08 8.49 11.92
C PRO A 402 -9.50 8.77 10.46
N GLY A 403 -9.05 7.94 9.52
CA GLY A 403 -9.44 8.04 8.11
C GLY A 403 -10.92 7.74 7.87
N ARG A 404 -11.55 6.90 8.71
CA ARG A 404 -12.98 6.58 8.61
C ARG A 404 -13.86 7.78 8.97
N PHE A 405 -13.40 8.69 9.79
CA PHE A 405 -14.14 9.91 10.13
C PHE A 405 -14.29 10.84 8.92
N ARG A 406 -13.45 10.73 7.89
CA ARG A 406 -13.57 11.47 6.63
C ARG A 406 -14.32 10.73 5.53
N TYR A 407 -14.54 9.42 5.68
CA TYR A 407 -15.16 8.61 4.63
C TYR A 407 -16.69 8.69 4.74
N GLN A 408 -17.34 9.41 3.82
CA GLN A 408 -18.78 9.70 3.85
C GLN A 408 -19.72 8.48 3.96
N TYR A 409 -19.23 7.29 3.57
CA TYR A 409 -20.01 6.05 3.68
C TYR A 409 -19.76 5.29 4.99
N SER A 410 -18.84 5.77 5.84
CA SER A 410 -18.57 5.19 7.15
C SER A 410 -19.68 5.53 8.14
N LYS A 411 -19.99 4.59 9.04
CA LYS A 411 -20.85 4.85 10.20
C LYS A 411 -20.19 5.79 11.20
N LEU A 412 -18.88 5.92 11.13
CA LEU A 412 -18.06 6.81 11.94
C LEU A 412 -17.81 8.18 11.26
N TYR A 413 -18.48 8.48 10.15
CA TYR A 413 -18.28 9.71 9.39
C TYR A 413 -18.55 10.94 10.24
N HIS A 414 -17.49 11.67 10.60
CA HIS A 414 -17.50 12.90 11.38
C HIS A 414 -16.26 13.73 11.03
N PRO A 415 -16.30 14.53 9.97
CA PRO A 415 -15.13 15.26 9.46
C PRO A 415 -14.48 16.19 10.49
N SER A 416 -15.26 16.78 11.37
CA SER A 416 -14.79 17.66 12.44
C SER A 416 -13.85 16.95 13.40
N THR A 417 -14.19 15.73 13.83
CA THR A 417 -13.29 14.92 14.67
C THR A 417 -11.98 14.60 13.95
N ASN A 418 -12.04 14.27 12.64
CA ASN A 418 -10.78 14.08 11.88
C ASN A 418 -9.97 15.37 11.82
N PHE A 419 -10.62 16.51 11.61
CA PHE A 419 -9.98 17.82 11.60
C PHE A 419 -9.28 18.10 12.93
N SER A 420 -9.94 17.88 14.07
CA SER A 420 -9.37 18.08 15.41
C SER A 420 -8.09 17.27 15.62
N ILE A 421 -8.13 15.97 15.28
CA ILE A 421 -6.99 15.07 15.41
C ILE A 421 -5.81 15.57 14.57
N CYS A 422 -6.05 15.90 13.30
CA CYS A 422 -5.01 16.34 12.38
C CYS A 422 -4.45 17.72 12.76
N SER A 423 -5.31 18.67 13.12
CA SER A 423 -4.88 20.03 13.50
C SER A 423 -4.06 20.03 14.78
N LEU A 424 -4.50 19.27 15.80
CA LEU A 424 -3.73 19.13 17.03
C LEU A 424 -2.38 18.46 16.74
N GLY A 425 -2.34 17.37 15.99
CA GLY A 425 -1.09 16.71 15.61
C GLY A 425 -0.11 17.66 14.90
N GLN A 426 -0.60 18.46 13.96
CA GLN A 426 0.22 19.44 13.25
C GLN A 426 0.70 20.59 14.15
N THR A 427 -0.10 21.00 15.11
CA THR A 427 0.30 22.00 16.12
C THR A 427 1.38 21.43 17.04
N LEU A 428 1.24 20.20 17.52
CA LEU A 428 2.20 19.57 18.42
C LEU A 428 3.54 19.25 17.74
N ILE A 429 3.54 18.82 16.47
CA ILE A 429 4.80 18.62 15.74
C ILE A 429 5.52 19.93 15.49
N THR A 430 4.78 21.03 15.26
CA THR A 430 5.35 22.37 15.15
C THR A 430 5.97 22.82 16.47
N ALA A 431 5.26 22.64 17.58
CA ALA A 431 5.79 22.96 18.90
C ALA A 431 7.08 22.17 19.20
N MET A 432 7.10 20.86 18.91
CA MET A 432 8.29 20.04 19.07
C MET A 432 9.45 20.53 18.20
N SER A 433 9.19 20.98 16.97
CA SER A 433 10.20 21.54 16.08
C SER A 433 10.80 22.84 16.60
N LEU A 434 10.04 23.62 17.35
CA LEU A 434 10.45 24.91 17.89
C LEU A 434 11.22 24.82 19.23
N ILE A 435 10.94 23.83 20.07
CA ILE A 435 11.60 23.67 21.37
C ILE A 435 13.01 23.09 21.29
N VAL A 436 13.33 22.29 20.28
CA VAL A 436 14.61 21.59 20.14
C VAL A 436 15.76 22.54 19.78
N LYS A 437 16.99 22.18 20.17
CA LYS A 437 18.22 22.92 19.88
C LYS A 437 19.02 22.25 18.77
N GLY A 438 19.91 23.01 18.12
CA GLY A 438 20.62 22.56 16.92
C GLY A 438 19.88 22.96 15.64
N SER A 439 20.23 22.40 14.49
CA SER A 439 19.62 22.73 13.20
C SER A 439 18.49 21.77 12.87
N LEU A 440 17.29 22.29 12.70
CA LEU A 440 16.14 21.51 12.20
C LEU A 440 16.42 21.10 10.75
N VAL A 441 16.25 19.83 10.43
CA VAL A 441 16.53 19.25 9.12
C VAL A 441 15.26 18.89 8.38
N GLN A 442 14.34 18.24 9.08
CA GLN A 442 13.08 17.76 8.49
C GLN A 442 11.96 17.77 9.54
N VAL A 443 10.75 18.01 9.06
CA VAL A 443 9.47 17.76 9.75
C VAL A 443 8.64 16.88 8.84
N ASP A 444 8.20 15.73 9.33
CA ASP A 444 7.41 14.79 8.53
C ASP A 444 6.31 14.13 9.37
N THR A 445 5.10 14.63 9.22
CA THR A 445 3.85 14.18 9.84
C THR A 445 3.89 14.02 11.37
N ASP A 446 4.61 13.04 11.88
CA ASP A 446 4.69 12.64 13.30
C ASP A 446 6.12 12.66 13.87
N GLY A 447 7.12 13.00 13.04
CA GLY A 447 8.52 13.03 13.42
C GLY A 447 9.30 14.27 12.98
N ILE A 448 10.39 14.54 13.67
CA ILE A 448 11.36 15.57 13.31
C ILE A 448 12.78 15.01 13.26
N MET A 449 13.61 15.63 12.42
CA MET A 449 15.04 15.35 12.33
C MET A 449 15.85 16.61 12.68
N VAL A 450 16.81 16.46 13.57
CA VAL A 450 17.64 17.58 14.05
C VAL A 450 19.11 17.20 14.04
N LEU A 451 19.96 18.06 13.48
CA LEU A 451 21.42 17.96 13.63
C LEU A 451 21.87 18.83 14.82
N CYS A 452 22.46 18.24 15.84
CA CYS A 452 22.81 18.92 17.05
C CYS A 452 24.18 18.47 17.59
N THR A 453 24.80 19.28 18.44
CA THR A 453 26.00 18.90 19.22
C THR A 453 25.64 17.84 20.27
N ASN A 454 26.63 17.15 20.84
CA ASN A 454 26.38 16.17 21.90
C ASN A 454 25.64 16.77 23.11
N SER A 455 26.02 18.01 23.52
CA SER A 455 25.36 18.69 24.64
C SER A 455 23.91 19.12 24.30
N GLU A 456 23.64 19.53 23.07
CA GLU A 456 22.31 19.84 22.61
C GLU A 456 21.46 18.58 22.48
N TYR A 457 22.04 17.44 22.08
CA TYR A 457 21.36 16.18 22.05
C TYR A 457 20.75 15.78 23.40
N ASP A 458 21.59 15.82 24.45
CA ASP A 458 21.17 15.50 25.82
C ASP A 458 20.10 16.49 26.33
N LEU A 459 20.26 17.78 26.01
CA LEU A 459 19.25 18.80 26.32
C LEU A 459 17.92 18.55 25.56
N ASN A 460 17.99 18.22 24.29
CA ASN A 460 16.79 17.92 23.48
C ASN A 460 16.03 16.70 24.03
N VAL A 461 16.73 15.64 24.43
CA VAL A 461 16.10 14.49 25.09
C VAL A 461 15.29 14.92 26.32
N GLU A 462 15.87 15.82 27.15
CA GLU A 462 15.17 16.32 28.34
C GLU A 462 14.00 17.25 27.99
N LEU A 463 14.14 18.14 26.99
CA LEU A 463 13.07 19.03 26.55
C LEU A 463 11.91 18.25 25.97
N ILE A 464 12.21 17.25 25.11
CA ILE A 464 11.19 16.39 24.50
C ILE A 464 10.50 15.52 25.57
N ARG A 465 11.24 15.04 26.57
CA ARG A 465 10.65 14.31 27.71
C ARG A 465 9.65 15.17 28.47
N LYS A 466 10.00 16.40 28.82
CA LYS A 466 9.10 17.35 29.51
C LYS A 466 7.88 17.67 28.63
N PHE A 467 8.09 17.90 27.36
CA PHE A 467 7.01 18.14 26.40
C PHE A 467 6.06 16.95 26.32
N SER A 468 6.59 15.73 26.17
CA SER A 468 5.85 14.47 26.15
C SER A 468 4.99 14.28 27.42
N GLU A 469 5.53 14.58 28.59
CA GLU A 469 4.81 14.51 29.87
C GLU A 469 3.70 15.56 29.96
N MET A 470 3.96 16.78 29.49
CA MET A 470 2.98 17.87 29.52
C MET A 470 1.76 17.59 28.64
N ILE A 471 1.98 17.00 27.46
CA ILE A 471 0.91 16.71 26.49
C ILE A 471 0.32 15.29 26.62
N ASP A 472 0.77 14.48 27.57
CA ASP A 472 0.40 13.07 27.77
C ASP A 472 0.49 12.21 26.49
N LEU A 473 1.49 12.47 25.64
CA LEU A 473 1.74 11.70 24.43
C LEU A 473 3.18 11.19 24.41
N LYS A 474 3.36 9.91 24.08
CA LYS A 474 4.69 9.30 24.00
C LYS A 474 5.44 9.77 22.77
N ILE A 475 6.66 10.27 22.99
CA ILE A 475 7.62 10.62 21.95
C ILE A 475 8.85 9.73 22.10
N LYS A 476 9.21 9.03 21.03
CA LYS A 476 10.44 8.25 20.95
C LYS A 476 11.55 9.16 20.46
N VAL A 477 12.71 9.13 21.12
CA VAL A 477 13.91 9.84 20.69
C VAL A 477 15.01 8.83 20.45
N GLU A 478 15.65 8.89 19.30
CA GLU A 478 16.72 7.98 18.92
C GLU A 478 17.79 8.68 18.08
N PRO A 479 19.08 8.26 18.22
CA PRO A 479 20.13 8.77 17.37
C PRO A 479 20.12 8.06 16.01
N PHE A 480 20.41 8.81 14.94
CA PHE A 480 20.68 8.23 13.63
C PHE A 480 22.17 8.34 13.28
N SER A 481 22.69 7.33 12.61
CA SER A 481 24.07 7.27 12.16
C SER A 481 24.31 8.18 10.95
N TRP A 482 23.38 8.18 10.01
CA TRP A 482 23.35 9.06 8.86
C TRP A 482 21.93 9.28 8.35
N PHE A 483 21.74 10.40 7.62
CA PHE A 483 20.49 10.73 6.93
C PHE A 483 20.82 11.31 5.55
N ALA A 484 20.13 10.82 4.51
CA ALA A 484 20.26 11.24 3.12
C ALA A 484 18.90 11.62 2.56
N GLN A 485 18.77 12.77 1.92
CA GLN A 485 17.49 13.25 1.39
C GLN A 485 17.65 13.86 0.00
N GLN A 486 16.81 13.43 -0.95
CA GLN A 486 16.66 14.03 -2.27
C GLN A 486 15.54 15.07 -2.34
N ASN A 487 14.46 14.82 -1.62
CA ASN A 487 13.29 15.68 -1.47
C ASN A 487 12.45 15.18 -0.30
N ILE A 488 11.40 15.91 0.07
CA ILE A 488 10.55 15.57 1.23
C ILE A 488 9.93 14.16 1.18
N HIS A 489 9.77 13.58 0.01
CA HIS A 489 9.18 12.25 -0.21
C HIS A 489 10.20 11.17 -0.62
N SER A 490 11.50 11.49 -0.60
CA SER A 490 12.57 10.56 -0.97
C SER A 490 13.78 10.78 -0.09
N TYR A 491 13.91 9.95 0.95
CA TYR A 491 15.00 9.98 1.92
C TYR A 491 15.32 8.59 2.46
N ALA A 492 16.52 8.43 3.02
CA ALA A 492 16.96 7.23 3.71
C ALA A 492 17.76 7.60 4.94
N PHE A 493 17.81 6.70 5.91
CA PHE A 493 18.57 6.87 7.15
C PHE A 493 19.08 5.53 7.68
N ALA A 494 20.10 5.60 8.51
CA ALA A 494 20.50 4.48 9.35
C ALA A 494 20.32 4.86 10.83
N ASP A 495 19.67 4.00 11.59
CA ASP A 495 19.53 4.15 13.03
C ASP A 495 20.89 3.98 13.78
N GLY A 496 20.87 4.10 15.11
CA GLY A 496 22.06 3.93 15.95
C GLY A 496 22.64 2.51 15.92
N ASP A 497 21.83 1.51 15.58
CA ASP A 497 22.22 0.11 15.47
C ASP A 497 22.69 -0.25 14.04
N GLY A 498 22.58 0.68 13.09
CA GLY A 498 23.00 0.52 11.71
C GLY A 498 21.93 -0.10 10.80
N ASN A 499 20.69 -0.26 11.28
CA ASN A 499 19.59 -0.67 10.41
C ASN A 499 19.22 0.46 9.46
N VAL A 500 19.13 0.16 8.18
CA VAL A 500 18.82 1.14 7.14
C VAL A 500 17.37 1.03 6.74
N ASP A 501 16.69 2.19 6.68
CA ASP A 501 15.33 2.32 6.19
C ASP A 501 15.19 3.61 5.37
N GLY A 502 14.07 3.78 4.69
CA GLY A 502 13.84 4.97 3.88
C GLY A 502 12.46 5.03 3.27
N ILE A 503 12.15 6.20 2.70
CA ILE A 503 10.87 6.49 2.07
C ILE A 503 11.10 6.98 0.65
N GLY A 504 10.33 6.43 -0.26
CA GLY A 504 10.20 6.88 -1.65
C GLY A 504 11.43 6.75 -2.53
N GLY A 505 11.20 6.81 -3.83
CA GLY A 505 12.26 6.79 -4.84
C GLY A 505 13.17 5.57 -4.76
N PHE A 506 14.47 5.81 -4.94
CA PHE A 506 15.52 4.78 -4.81
C PHE A 506 16.27 4.88 -3.48
N LEU A 507 15.98 5.89 -2.66
CA LEU A 507 16.45 5.98 -1.29
C LEU A 507 15.59 5.14 -0.35
N GLY A 508 14.28 5.08 -0.60
CA GLY A 508 13.36 4.21 0.12
C GLY A 508 13.44 2.76 -0.33
N GLY A 509 13.07 1.85 0.56
CA GLY A 509 12.94 0.44 0.23
C GLY A 509 11.86 0.20 -0.83
N LYS A 510 12.07 -0.78 -1.70
CA LYS A 510 11.03 -1.26 -2.61
C LYS A 510 9.99 -2.07 -1.85
N SER A 511 8.77 -2.06 -2.37
CA SER A 511 7.75 -3.00 -1.91
C SER A 511 8.22 -4.44 -2.17
N ASP A 512 8.01 -5.33 -1.22
CA ASP A 512 8.28 -6.77 -1.36
C ASP A 512 7.59 -7.39 -2.59
N TRP A 513 6.59 -6.69 -3.12
CA TRP A 513 5.76 -7.09 -4.26
C TRP A 513 6.17 -6.46 -5.60
N ASP A 514 7.15 -5.55 -5.63
CA ASP A 514 7.58 -4.88 -6.87
C ASP A 514 8.96 -5.38 -7.33
N PRO A 515 9.03 -6.21 -8.39
CA PRO A 515 10.29 -6.72 -8.90
C PRO A 515 11.10 -5.68 -9.70
N ASN A 516 10.51 -4.55 -10.07
CA ASN A 516 11.16 -3.58 -10.95
C ASN A 516 12.35 -2.93 -10.27
N LEU A 517 13.56 -3.27 -10.72
CA LEU A 517 14.81 -2.73 -10.17
C LEU A 517 14.89 -2.89 -8.63
N ALA A 518 14.40 -4.03 -8.13
CA ALA A 518 14.23 -4.25 -6.69
C ALA A 518 15.54 -4.19 -5.89
N GLY A 519 16.69 -4.44 -6.51
CA GLY A 519 18.01 -4.39 -5.86
C GLY A 519 18.63 -2.99 -5.77
N ILE A 520 18.10 -2.00 -6.50
CA ILE A 520 18.73 -0.68 -6.55
C ILE A 520 18.77 0.03 -5.19
N PRO A 521 17.69 0.03 -4.38
CA PRO A 521 17.75 0.64 -3.04
C PRO A 521 18.83 0.02 -2.14
N ASP A 522 18.96 -1.29 -2.12
CA ASP A 522 20.00 -1.97 -1.33
C ASP A 522 21.42 -1.57 -1.78
N ILE A 523 21.65 -1.48 -3.09
CA ILE A 523 22.93 -1.02 -3.63
C ILE A 523 23.22 0.43 -3.20
N VAL A 524 22.22 1.31 -3.27
CA VAL A 524 22.33 2.71 -2.82
C VAL A 524 22.64 2.77 -1.32
N HIS A 525 21.91 2.01 -0.50
CA HIS A 525 22.14 1.98 0.94
C HIS A 525 23.56 1.49 1.30
N ARG A 526 24.08 0.50 0.59
CA ARG A 526 25.49 0.03 0.74
C ARG A 526 26.50 1.15 0.42
N CYS A 527 26.26 1.90 -0.65
CA CYS A 527 27.11 3.04 -0.98
C CYS A 527 27.09 4.11 0.12
N LEU A 528 25.89 4.48 0.61
CA LEU A 528 25.71 5.50 1.64
C LEU A 528 26.30 5.08 2.99
N THR A 529 26.15 3.83 3.39
CA THR A 529 26.64 3.30 4.66
C THR A 529 28.15 3.13 4.68
N SER A 530 28.69 2.50 3.63
CA SER A 530 30.09 2.04 3.60
C SER A 530 31.02 2.98 2.81
N GLY A 531 30.50 3.95 2.06
CA GLY A 531 31.28 4.86 1.22
C GLY A 531 31.98 4.18 0.05
N ILE A 532 31.56 2.95 -0.34
CA ILE A 532 32.13 2.23 -1.47
C ILE A 532 31.58 2.75 -2.80
N SER A 533 32.32 2.49 -3.90
CA SER A 533 31.87 2.89 -5.22
C SER A 533 30.59 2.14 -5.66
N VAL A 534 29.81 2.76 -6.56
CA VAL A 534 28.60 2.13 -7.12
C VAL A 534 28.97 0.82 -7.82
N LYS A 535 30.10 0.77 -8.53
CA LYS A 535 30.59 -0.46 -9.19
C LYS A 535 30.81 -1.59 -8.19
N GLN A 536 31.45 -1.30 -7.05
CA GLN A 536 31.72 -2.29 -6.03
C GLN A 536 30.40 -2.80 -5.41
N ALA A 537 29.52 -1.88 -4.98
CA ALA A 537 28.24 -2.23 -4.38
C ALA A 537 27.35 -3.05 -5.33
N LEU A 538 27.28 -2.67 -6.61
CA LEU A 538 26.52 -3.39 -7.65
C LEU A 538 27.10 -4.80 -7.87
N THR A 539 28.42 -4.91 -7.98
CA THR A 539 29.09 -6.20 -8.19
C THR A 539 28.87 -7.15 -7.02
N ASP A 540 28.98 -6.65 -5.80
CA ASP A 540 28.76 -7.44 -4.59
C ASP A 540 27.31 -7.88 -4.47
N HIS A 541 26.36 -6.96 -4.73
CA HIS A 541 24.93 -7.29 -4.75
C HIS A 541 24.60 -8.40 -5.75
N ILE A 542 25.15 -8.33 -6.97
CA ILE A 542 24.91 -9.37 -7.99
C ILE A 542 25.50 -10.72 -7.57
N LYS A 543 26.69 -10.73 -6.98
CA LYS A 543 27.29 -11.99 -6.47
C LYS A 543 26.44 -12.66 -5.40
N GLU A 544 25.83 -11.88 -4.52
CA GLU A 544 25.01 -12.37 -3.42
C GLU A 544 23.61 -12.78 -3.86
N ASN A 545 22.97 -12.01 -4.75
CA ASN A 545 21.55 -12.08 -5.06
C ASN A 545 21.24 -12.47 -6.51
N GLY A 546 22.25 -12.54 -7.39
CA GLY A 546 22.07 -12.74 -8.81
C GLY A 546 21.52 -11.50 -9.54
N THR A 547 21.18 -11.69 -10.82
CA THR A 547 20.72 -10.60 -11.70
C THR A 547 19.23 -10.32 -11.66
N LYS A 548 18.44 -11.16 -11.01
CA LYS A 548 16.98 -11.03 -10.94
C LYS A 548 16.50 -9.68 -10.38
N PHE A 549 17.25 -9.12 -9.42
CA PHE A 549 16.94 -7.83 -8.79
C PHE A 549 17.30 -6.60 -9.63
N LEU A 550 17.93 -6.83 -10.80
CA LEU A 550 18.19 -5.82 -11.83
C LEU A 550 17.15 -5.82 -12.94
N THR A 551 16.10 -6.62 -12.81
CA THR A 551 15.04 -6.72 -13.82
C THR A 551 14.31 -5.40 -13.96
N ILE A 552 14.16 -4.98 -15.22
CA ILE A 552 13.40 -3.80 -15.62
C ILE A 552 12.02 -4.26 -16.07
N VAL A 553 10.97 -3.75 -15.43
CA VAL A 553 9.59 -4.01 -15.81
C VAL A 553 9.08 -2.88 -16.67
N SER A 554 8.77 -3.17 -17.93
CA SER A 554 8.10 -2.22 -18.82
C SER A 554 6.62 -2.51 -18.92
N LYS A 555 5.80 -1.45 -18.93
CA LYS A 555 4.33 -1.54 -19.04
C LYS A 555 3.85 -0.75 -20.25
N THR A 556 2.91 -1.33 -21.00
CA THR A 556 2.12 -0.59 -22.02
C THR A 556 1.08 0.31 -21.35
N THR A 557 0.55 1.25 -22.09
CA THR A 557 -0.48 2.18 -21.63
C THR A 557 -1.61 2.22 -22.68
N ALA A 558 -2.74 2.83 -22.37
CA ALA A 558 -3.82 3.01 -23.34
C ALA A 558 -3.37 3.68 -24.64
N LYS A 559 -2.36 4.57 -24.56
CA LYS A 559 -1.80 5.28 -25.72
C LYS A 559 -0.76 4.45 -26.50
N PHE A 560 -0.07 3.52 -25.82
CA PHE A 560 0.94 2.63 -26.39
C PHE A 560 0.65 1.21 -25.92
N HIS A 561 -0.09 0.46 -26.72
CA HIS A 561 -0.73 -0.80 -26.33
C HIS A 561 0.10 -2.06 -26.63
N ALA A 562 1.26 -1.92 -27.28
CA ALA A 562 2.15 -3.02 -27.61
C ALA A 562 3.63 -2.62 -27.49
N PHE A 563 4.51 -3.61 -27.60
CA PHE A 563 5.94 -3.39 -27.78
C PHE A 563 6.34 -3.80 -29.20
N THR A 564 7.23 -3.05 -29.82
CA THR A 564 7.98 -3.44 -31.02
C THR A 564 9.35 -3.90 -30.58
N ILE A 565 9.69 -5.14 -30.89
CA ILE A 565 10.94 -5.79 -30.51
C ILE A 565 11.76 -5.97 -31.79
N GLN A 566 12.96 -5.43 -31.82
CA GLN A 566 13.91 -5.62 -32.92
C GLN A 566 15.08 -6.47 -32.44
N ASP A 567 15.26 -7.61 -33.08
CA ASP A 567 16.38 -8.51 -32.83
C ASP A 567 17.69 -7.84 -33.20
N PHE A 568 18.64 -7.86 -32.28
CA PHE A 568 19.95 -7.19 -32.45
C PHE A 568 20.84 -7.85 -33.52
N LYS A 569 20.69 -9.17 -33.69
CA LYS A 569 21.50 -9.93 -34.66
C LYS A 569 20.97 -9.85 -36.09
N THR A 570 19.67 -10.03 -36.25
CA THR A 570 19.02 -10.18 -37.55
C THR A 570 18.39 -8.89 -38.05
N GLY A 571 18.17 -7.92 -37.16
CA GLY A 571 17.40 -6.71 -37.46
C GLY A 571 15.90 -6.97 -37.65
N MET A 572 15.44 -8.21 -37.52
CA MET A 572 14.01 -8.53 -37.64
C MET A 572 13.20 -7.79 -36.58
N VAL A 573 12.09 -7.24 -37.03
CA VAL A 573 11.14 -6.52 -36.18
C VAL A 573 9.92 -7.40 -35.95
N SER A 574 9.56 -7.61 -34.69
CA SER A 574 8.35 -8.32 -34.29
C SER A 574 7.50 -7.47 -33.38
N LYS A 575 6.19 -7.69 -33.40
CA LYS A 575 5.24 -7.06 -32.50
C LYS A 575 4.95 -7.98 -31.33
N PHE A 576 5.02 -7.44 -30.14
CA PHE A 576 4.76 -8.14 -28.90
C PHE A 576 3.59 -7.46 -28.16
N ASN A 577 2.46 -8.13 -28.10
CA ASN A 577 1.21 -7.56 -27.65
C ASN A 577 0.98 -7.72 -26.13
N ASN A 578 1.96 -8.19 -25.37
CA ASN A 578 1.83 -8.28 -23.93
C ASN A 578 1.79 -6.89 -23.28
N ARG A 579 1.01 -6.79 -22.20
CA ARG A 579 0.91 -5.56 -21.41
C ARG A 579 2.21 -5.24 -20.65
N TYR A 580 2.99 -6.25 -20.33
CA TYR A 580 4.25 -6.15 -19.58
C TYR A 580 5.39 -6.87 -20.28
N LEU A 581 6.59 -6.39 -20.07
CA LEU A 581 7.83 -6.99 -20.55
C LEU A 581 8.87 -6.94 -19.43
N LEU A 582 9.50 -8.09 -19.15
CA LEU A 582 10.62 -8.21 -18.23
C LEU A 582 11.93 -8.25 -19.02
N SER A 583 12.90 -7.44 -18.63
CA SER A 583 14.15 -7.31 -19.34
C SER A 583 15.33 -7.05 -18.41
N VAL A 584 16.52 -7.46 -18.85
CA VAL A 584 17.79 -7.12 -18.22
C VAL A 584 18.68 -6.41 -19.25
N ALA A 585 19.30 -5.29 -18.87
CA ALA A 585 20.23 -4.57 -19.72
C ALA A 585 21.50 -5.40 -19.98
N VAL A 586 21.90 -5.55 -21.24
CA VAL A 586 23.04 -6.40 -21.61
C VAL A 586 23.97 -5.75 -22.64
N ILE A 587 25.21 -6.22 -22.66
CA ILE A 587 26.17 -5.92 -23.76
C ILE A 587 25.84 -6.87 -24.91
N GLY A 588 25.25 -6.34 -25.98
CA GLY A 588 24.67 -7.15 -27.05
C GLY A 588 25.67 -8.10 -27.75
N THR A 589 26.91 -7.68 -27.95
CA THR A 589 27.95 -8.55 -28.56
C THR A 589 28.28 -9.76 -27.69
N LYS A 590 28.52 -9.56 -26.41
CA LYS A 590 28.79 -10.64 -25.47
C LYS A 590 27.57 -11.56 -25.28
N ALA A 591 26.37 -10.98 -25.26
CA ALA A 591 25.13 -11.76 -25.15
C ALA A 591 24.99 -12.73 -26.35
N LEU A 592 25.30 -12.28 -27.60
CA LEU A 592 25.30 -13.14 -28.78
C LEU A 592 26.31 -14.27 -28.68
N GLU A 593 27.54 -13.96 -28.24
CA GLU A 593 28.61 -14.96 -28.03
C GLU A 593 28.21 -16.05 -27.05
N MET A 594 27.42 -15.71 -26.05
CA MET A 594 26.92 -16.65 -25.01
C MET A 594 25.58 -17.29 -25.38
N GLY A 595 25.08 -17.09 -26.59
CA GLY A 595 23.87 -17.76 -27.09
C GLY A 595 22.56 -17.09 -26.70
N PHE A 596 22.58 -15.90 -26.12
CA PHE A 596 21.37 -15.12 -25.84
C PHE A 596 20.90 -14.37 -27.08
N SER A 597 19.63 -13.95 -27.09
CA SER A 597 19.03 -13.14 -28.15
C SER A 597 18.78 -11.71 -27.64
N PRO A 598 19.78 -10.82 -27.77
CA PRO A 598 19.61 -9.44 -27.36
C PRO A 598 18.69 -8.68 -28.33
N VAL A 599 17.86 -7.80 -27.78
CA VAL A 599 16.86 -7.04 -28.53
C VAL A 599 16.85 -5.56 -28.13
N SER A 600 16.38 -4.69 -29.03
CA SER A 600 15.94 -3.34 -28.68
C SER A 600 14.40 -3.30 -28.61
N VAL A 601 13.86 -2.46 -27.71
CA VAL A 601 12.42 -2.42 -27.43
C VAL A 601 11.90 -0.98 -27.56
N LEU A 602 10.78 -0.84 -28.27
CA LEU A 602 10.02 0.40 -28.38
C LEU A 602 8.57 0.17 -27.96
N LYS A 603 7.91 1.18 -27.43
CA LYS A 603 6.44 1.15 -27.25
C LYS A 603 5.77 1.51 -28.56
N GLU A 604 4.74 0.77 -28.92
CA GLU A 604 3.94 0.98 -30.11
C GLU A 604 2.54 1.49 -29.76
N GLY A 605 2.13 2.55 -30.43
CA GLY A 605 0.77 3.11 -30.40
C GLY A 605 0.20 3.23 -31.81
N GLU A 606 -0.96 3.82 -31.98
CA GLU A 606 -1.58 4.03 -33.27
C GLU A 606 -0.72 4.88 -34.20
N GLY A 607 -0.05 4.22 -35.15
CA GLY A 607 0.83 4.85 -36.15
C GLY A 607 2.09 5.52 -35.61
N LYS A 608 2.49 5.27 -34.35
CA LYS A 608 3.67 5.86 -33.70
C LYS A 608 4.41 4.85 -32.83
N THR A 609 5.72 4.89 -32.90
CA THR A 609 6.60 4.21 -31.94
C THR A 609 7.27 5.23 -31.03
N GLN A 610 7.53 4.87 -29.80
CA GLN A 610 8.22 5.72 -28.82
C GLN A 610 9.32 4.93 -28.10
N LYS A 611 10.48 5.55 -27.97
CA LYS A 611 11.52 5.05 -27.05
C LYS A 611 10.98 5.08 -25.62
N ILE A 612 11.29 4.05 -24.87
CA ILE A 612 10.98 3.99 -23.44
C ILE A 612 12.06 4.83 -22.75
N SER A 613 11.66 5.95 -22.16
CA SER A 613 12.59 6.79 -21.38
C SER A 613 13.22 5.96 -20.26
N SER A 614 14.50 6.08 -20.05
CA SER A 614 15.30 5.31 -19.09
C SER A 614 15.36 3.79 -19.35
N PHE A 615 15.02 3.32 -20.55
CA PHE A 615 15.19 1.94 -20.94
C PHE A 615 16.54 1.74 -21.65
N PRO A 616 17.26 0.66 -21.38
CA PRO A 616 18.54 0.40 -22.02
C PRO A 616 18.38 0.20 -23.53
N PRO A 617 19.41 0.55 -24.33
CA PRO A 617 19.35 0.38 -25.77
C PRO A 617 19.27 -1.08 -26.20
N VAL A 618 19.88 -1.99 -25.44
CA VAL A 618 19.89 -3.42 -25.70
C VAL A 618 19.59 -4.21 -24.44
N VAL A 619 18.66 -5.15 -24.54
CA VAL A 619 18.22 -6.00 -23.42
C VAL A 619 18.13 -7.46 -23.85
N VAL A 620 18.13 -8.34 -22.85
CA VAL A 620 17.60 -9.70 -22.97
C VAL A 620 16.23 -9.71 -22.30
N ASN A 621 15.22 -10.17 -23.03
CA ASN A 621 13.91 -10.43 -22.45
C ASN A 621 13.96 -11.72 -21.63
N ILE A 622 13.36 -11.71 -20.46
CA ILE A 622 13.21 -12.88 -19.59
C ILE A 622 11.73 -13.19 -19.43
N ASN A 623 11.40 -14.47 -19.26
CA ASN A 623 10.00 -14.91 -19.09
C ASN A 623 9.57 -14.77 -17.64
N HIS A 624 10.48 -15.03 -16.71
CA HIS A 624 10.27 -14.88 -15.28
C HIS A 624 11.57 -14.53 -14.55
N LEU A 625 11.49 -14.10 -13.30
CA LEU A 625 12.65 -13.63 -12.53
C LEU A 625 13.68 -14.72 -12.18
N ASN A 626 13.30 -16.00 -12.31
CA ASN A 626 14.24 -17.11 -12.12
C ASN A 626 15.12 -17.39 -13.33
N ASP A 627 14.87 -16.73 -14.47
CA ASP A 627 15.77 -16.82 -15.61
C ASP A 627 17.12 -16.19 -15.25
N VAL A 628 18.18 -16.96 -15.37
CA VAL A 628 19.52 -16.53 -15.01
C VAL A 628 20.15 -15.83 -16.19
N VAL A 629 20.42 -14.54 -16.03
CA VAL A 629 21.24 -13.77 -16.96
C VAL A 629 22.65 -13.70 -16.39
N PRO A 630 23.68 -14.26 -17.07
CA PRO A 630 25.05 -14.22 -16.59
C PRO A 630 25.57 -12.80 -16.41
N ILE A 631 26.33 -12.56 -15.34
CA ILE A 631 26.88 -11.23 -15.04
C ILE A 631 27.80 -10.71 -16.17
N GLU A 632 28.45 -11.61 -16.88
CA GLU A 632 29.39 -11.29 -17.97
C GLU A 632 28.73 -10.56 -19.12
N ILE A 633 27.42 -10.74 -19.33
CA ILE A 633 26.68 -10.05 -20.39
C ILE A 633 25.88 -8.86 -19.86
N VAL A 634 25.74 -8.68 -18.55
CA VAL A 634 25.00 -7.54 -17.97
C VAL A 634 25.75 -6.24 -18.29
N ASP A 635 24.98 -5.24 -18.71
CA ASP A 635 25.49 -3.88 -18.93
C ASP A 635 25.60 -3.14 -17.59
N LEU A 636 26.71 -3.37 -16.89
CA LEU A 636 26.97 -2.73 -15.60
C LEU A 636 27.07 -1.21 -15.71
N ASP A 637 27.55 -0.69 -16.86
CA ASP A 637 27.67 0.76 -17.07
C ASP A 637 26.30 1.42 -17.10
N PHE A 638 25.32 0.79 -17.74
CA PHE A 638 23.93 1.26 -17.72
C PHE A 638 23.38 1.34 -16.29
N TYR A 639 23.54 0.27 -15.49
CA TYR A 639 23.05 0.26 -14.11
C TYR A 639 23.79 1.25 -13.21
N MET A 640 25.10 1.40 -13.38
CA MET A 640 25.85 2.41 -12.65
C MET A 640 25.40 3.83 -12.98
N GLU A 641 25.12 4.14 -14.25
CA GLU A 641 24.58 5.44 -14.67
C GLU A 641 23.18 5.67 -14.11
N LEU A 642 22.33 4.64 -14.16
CA LEU A 642 21.00 4.69 -13.59
C LEU A 642 21.07 5.00 -12.08
N ILE A 643 21.90 4.28 -11.32
CA ILE A 643 22.08 4.50 -9.89
C ILE A 643 22.57 5.92 -9.61
N MET A 644 23.64 6.34 -10.30
CA MET A 644 24.19 7.69 -10.13
C MET A 644 23.14 8.77 -10.41
N SER A 645 22.34 8.61 -11.46
CA SER A 645 21.23 9.55 -11.76
C SER A 645 20.15 9.60 -10.70
N LYS A 646 20.02 8.56 -9.88
CA LYS A 646 19.02 8.48 -8.81
C LYS A 646 19.49 9.03 -7.47
N ILE A 647 20.80 9.08 -7.29
CA ILE A 647 21.45 9.68 -6.12
C ILE A 647 22.19 10.98 -6.49
N ASP A 648 21.82 11.58 -7.62
CA ASP A 648 22.41 12.83 -8.09
C ASP A 648 22.37 13.92 -7.00
N GLY A 649 23.47 14.65 -6.86
CA GLY A 649 23.66 15.61 -5.76
C GLY A 649 24.03 14.95 -4.41
N ILE A 650 23.42 13.84 -4.01
CA ILE A 650 23.84 13.10 -2.80
C ILE A 650 25.20 12.44 -3.01
N ALA A 651 25.42 11.84 -4.19
CA ALA A 651 26.69 11.19 -4.49
C ALA A 651 27.88 12.14 -4.34
N ASP A 652 27.74 13.39 -4.78
CA ASP A 652 28.77 14.41 -4.64
C ASP A 652 29.01 14.77 -3.18
N LEU A 653 27.95 14.91 -2.36
CA LEU A 653 28.04 15.23 -0.93
C LEU A 653 28.74 14.13 -0.12
N VAL A 654 28.54 12.87 -0.50
CA VAL A 654 29.13 11.71 0.19
C VAL A 654 30.49 11.35 -0.38
N GLY A 655 30.84 11.85 -1.58
CA GLY A 655 32.03 11.44 -2.32
C GLY A 655 31.91 10.03 -2.93
N ILE A 656 30.69 9.57 -3.18
CA ILE A 656 30.44 8.27 -3.84
C ILE A 656 30.90 8.35 -5.30
N LYS A 657 31.82 7.45 -5.66
CA LYS A 657 32.34 7.34 -7.02
C LYS A 657 31.55 6.32 -7.83
N LYS A 658 31.44 6.54 -9.14
CA LYS A 658 30.84 5.56 -10.05
C LYS A 658 31.70 4.28 -10.09
N ILE A 659 33.04 4.45 -10.18
CA ILE A 659 34.05 3.37 -10.33
C ILE A 659 35.01 3.38 -9.15
#